data_da0ee0ac5ab7047db87f1ac8daec2f46
#
_entry.id   da0ee0ac5ab7047db87f1ac8daec2f46
#
_cell.length_a   1.000
_cell.length_b   1.000
_cell.length_c   1.000
_cell.angle_alpha   90.00
_cell.angle_beta   90.00
_cell.angle_gamma   90.00
#
_symmetry.space_group_name_H-M   'P 1'
#
loop_
_entity.id
_entity.type
_entity.pdbx_description
1 polymer ?
#
loop_
_entity_poly.entity_id
_entity_poly.type
_entity_poly.pdbx_seq_one_letter_code
_entity_poly.pdbx_strand_id
1 'polypeptide(L)'
;MSICHAITLPLFLASTAVIRCIMAAGTSTRFITDTLPKDHNRVTVRQSSNRTLMPSVANGYIGTVIYSDAVHVSGVYNGKAYPKKKPIYPVYFYQHTHRARIPSTASIDFSLSGIQGKTSYALDVLEGVFYKWFSADSLNVEQRIYAHRSRKNLLVVEISAKNNAAKELLMNISSNFGDSSVDVEFKTIDSNRPEALAAIGMVNETEEAGSMRANIATVWTKLQKTLTLKATSEEQTWYFITSIATSLDTKFNPLAEALYQWDAAMLDKEQLFEEHKAAWKALWETGRIEIEGDLEMAQAVYGSMYYILSSTRSDWPYGLSPGGLPGGEEYMGHTFWDQDIWMYPPLVLLHPDLARSALKYRKDRLPAARRIAKEYGYKGAMFPWESSYTGLESSPGERYGKAQIHITGDIAFAAKQFWRSSKDFNWLREIGYPLVFQTAEYWASRVEYDVANDRYVINDVMPPDEYHYPVNNSVYTNVVAKMNLLFAKEVAGILEKEVPKEWLKIAEKLTIPFDGKNNYHPEYEGYTLDKEVKQADAILIGYPLMYEMDRKVRYNDLNLYENRTDPDGPAMTHSMFAIGWLDLGEKQRAKKPFLKNYANIRGPFKVWTERRDVWGAVNFITGAGGFLQAVIYGYGGFRLKDSKLSFNPTLPPNVNKMTIRVNYLGSLIDFTIKDEKITIMVVSSGPIAPSLEVSTSEGIFSLERGKAVSISRDRGVLRIADSKSHIRSCAPCDHSRLHICLLLLLSFCLYLLSVRGYQ
;
A
#
# COMPACT_ATOMS: atom_id res chain seq x y z
N MET A 1 66.11 -21.62 11.35
CA MET A 1 66.36 -20.69 10.25
C MET A 1 65.39 -21.00 9.15
N SER A 2 64.74 -20.02 8.60
CA SER A 2 63.62 -20.13 7.61
C SER A 2 62.28 -20.50 8.26
N ILE A 3 61.47 -19.49 8.49
CA ILE A 3 60.01 -19.40 8.27
C ILE A 3 59.65 -17.96 8.70
N CYS A 4 59.57 -17.05 7.73
CA CYS A 4 58.87 -15.77 7.82
C CYS A 4 58.88 -15.10 6.45
N HIS A 5 58.01 -15.55 5.56
CA HIS A 5 57.58 -14.81 4.36
C HIS A 5 56.39 -15.55 3.76
N ALA A 6 55.22 -15.25 4.20
CA ALA A 6 53.98 -15.50 3.45
C ALA A 6 52.74 -15.16 4.30
N ILE A 7 52.51 -13.93 4.65
CA ILE A 7 51.16 -13.46 5.09
C ILE A 7 51.06 -11.94 4.81
N THR A 8 51.01 -11.53 3.53
CA THR A 8 50.66 -10.14 3.20
C THR A 8 49.96 -9.98 1.85
N LEU A 9 49.31 -11.03 1.33
CA LEU A 9 48.61 -10.94 0.05
C LEU A 9 47.13 -11.34 0.02
N PRO A 10 46.40 -11.51 1.12
CA PRO A 10 44.94 -11.74 1.01
C PRO A 10 44.05 -10.53 1.35
N LEU A 11 44.55 -9.42 1.90
CA LEU A 11 43.69 -8.31 2.33
C LEU A 11 43.22 -7.37 1.20
N PHE A 12 43.96 -7.27 0.11
CA PHE A 12 43.57 -6.44 -1.06
C PHE A 12 42.56 -7.09 -1.98
N LEU A 13 42.50 -8.42 -2.00
CA LEU A 13 41.45 -9.16 -2.71
C LEU A 13 40.14 -9.26 -1.90
N ALA A 14 40.22 -9.10 -0.59
CA ALA A 14 39.06 -9.13 0.30
C ALA A 14 38.16 -7.88 0.14
N SER A 15 38.71 -6.68 -0.08
CA SER A 15 37.89 -5.46 -0.23
C SER A 15 37.10 -5.44 -1.55
N THR A 16 37.72 -5.85 -2.65
CA THR A 16 37.04 -5.97 -3.95
C THR A 16 36.14 -7.21 -4.03
N ALA A 17 36.47 -8.29 -3.31
CA ALA A 17 35.63 -9.47 -3.19
C ALA A 17 34.44 -9.23 -2.26
N VAL A 18 34.60 -8.49 -1.17
CA VAL A 18 33.50 -8.07 -0.26
C VAL A 18 32.55 -7.12 -0.99
N ILE A 19 33.05 -6.15 -1.77
CA ILE A 19 32.19 -5.29 -2.61
C ILE A 19 31.50 -6.12 -3.70
N ARG A 20 32.18 -7.09 -4.31
CA ARG A 20 31.56 -8.02 -5.28
C ARG A 20 30.58 -9.01 -4.63
N CYS A 21 30.84 -9.49 -3.41
CA CYS A 21 29.89 -10.32 -2.65
C CYS A 21 28.68 -9.52 -2.17
N ILE A 22 28.84 -8.28 -1.72
CA ILE A 22 27.75 -7.38 -1.39
C ILE A 22 26.91 -7.04 -2.62
N MET A 23 27.55 -6.89 -3.80
CA MET A 23 26.85 -6.71 -5.07
C MET A 23 26.14 -7.97 -5.57
N ALA A 24 26.57 -9.16 -5.20
CA ALA A 24 25.98 -10.42 -5.67
C ALA A 24 24.84 -10.96 -4.82
N ALA A 25 24.78 -10.62 -3.53
CA ALA A 25 23.84 -11.22 -2.58
C ALA A 25 22.51 -10.46 -2.42
N GLY A 26 22.31 -9.28 -3.07
CA GLY A 26 21.14 -8.44 -2.88
C GLY A 26 20.41 -8.02 -4.15
N THR A 27 20.55 -8.76 -5.25
CA THR A 27 20.07 -8.31 -6.56
C THR A 27 18.56 -8.17 -6.72
N SER A 28 17.75 -8.92 -5.98
CA SER A 28 16.28 -8.83 -6.06
C SER A 28 15.69 -7.65 -5.26
N THR A 29 16.39 -7.16 -4.24
CA THR A 29 15.90 -6.17 -3.28
C THR A 29 16.72 -4.89 -3.23
N ARG A 30 17.88 -4.87 -3.86
CA ARG A 30 18.76 -3.71 -3.97
C ARG A 30 18.91 -3.28 -5.42
N PHE A 31 18.34 -2.11 -5.76
CA PHE A 31 18.33 -1.57 -7.11
C PHE A 31 19.54 -0.64 -7.31
N ILE A 32 20.58 -1.14 -7.98
CA ILE A 32 21.89 -0.49 -8.09
C ILE A 32 22.06 0.16 -9.46
N THR A 33 22.69 1.35 -9.49
CA THR A 33 23.08 2.06 -10.71
C THR A 33 24.33 2.89 -10.49
N ASP A 34 25.11 3.10 -11.55
CA ASP A 34 26.26 4.02 -11.54
C ASP A 34 25.85 5.46 -11.94
N THR A 35 24.60 5.68 -12.36
CA THR A 35 24.09 6.99 -12.78
C THR A 35 22.70 7.23 -12.24
N LEU A 36 22.48 8.46 -11.77
CA LEU A 36 21.12 8.91 -11.43
C LEU A 36 20.31 9.23 -12.70
N PRO A 37 18.99 9.11 -12.67
CA PRO A 37 18.12 9.62 -13.72
C PRO A 37 18.42 11.10 -14.00
N LYS A 38 18.49 11.48 -15.29
CA LYS A 38 19.03 12.79 -15.74
C LYS A 38 18.34 14.03 -15.18
N ASP A 39 17.12 13.93 -14.71
CA ASP A 39 16.28 15.09 -14.35
C ASP A 39 16.00 15.22 -12.84
N HIS A 40 16.96 14.87 -12.01
CA HIS A 40 16.80 14.95 -10.54
C HIS A 40 16.62 16.38 -9.97
N ASN A 41 16.82 17.45 -10.77
CA ASN A 41 16.79 18.84 -10.29
C ASN A 41 15.78 19.77 -11.01
N ARG A 42 14.90 19.25 -11.86
CA ARG A 42 13.94 20.12 -12.59
C ARG A 42 12.55 19.54 -12.62
N VAL A 43 11.76 19.89 -11.65
CA VAL A 43 10.30 19.85 -11.77
C VAL A 43 9.85 21.07 -12.60
N THR A 44 9.97 20.99 -13.91
CA THR A 44 9.42 22.01 -14.80
C THR A 44 8.15 21.50 -15.46
N VAL A 45 7.10 22.10 -15.09
CA VAL A 45 5.70 21.74 -15.19
C VAL A 45 5.08 21.91 -16.59
N ARG A 46 5.80 22.06 -17.65
CA ARG A 46 5.19 22.31 -18.97
C ARG A 46 5.50 21.31 -20.08
N GLN A 47 6.34 20.34 -19.83
CA GLN A 47 6.59 19.30 -20.83
C GLN A 47 6.64 17.94 -20.14
N SER A 48 5.76 17.08 -20.54
CA SER A 48 5.55 15.70 -20.09
C SER A 48 6.76 14.76 -20.18
N SER A 49 7.89 15.22 -20.68
CA SER A 49 9.13 14.45 -20.86
C SER A 49 10.12 14.54 -19.70
N ASN A 50 9.88 15.37 -18.67
CA ASN A 50 10.86 15.68 -17.62
C ASN A 50 10.44 15.23 -16.22
N ARG A 51 9.61 14.19 -16.09
CA ARG A 51 9.24 13.64 -14.79
C ARG A 51 10.36 12.77 -14.25
N THR A 52 10.71 13.01 -12.99
CA THR A 52 11.85 12.32 -12.40
C THR A 52 11.54 10.86 -12.08
N LEU A 53 12.40 9.94 -12.50
CA LEU A 53 12.41 8.54 -12.10
C LEU A 53 13.32 8.30 -10.88
N MET A 54 13.61 9.37 -10.11
CA MET A 54 14.33 9.26 -8.85
C MET A 54 13.52 8.44 -7.83
N PRO A 55 14.19 7.66 -7.00
CA PRO A 55 13.53 6.90 -5.97
C PRO A 55 13.05 7.82 -4.84
N SER A 56 12.17 7.31 -4.02
CA SER A 56 11.67 7.99 -2.85
C SER A 56 11.92 7.18 -1.58
N VAL A 57 12.04 7.89 -0.46
CA VAL A 57 12.03 7.31 0.88
C VAL A 57 10.85 7.86 1.67
N ALA A 58 10.14 6.97 2.33
CA ALA A 58 8.99 7.33 3.14
C ALA A 58 8.73 6.29 4.23
N ASN A 59 7.93 6.67 5.22
CA ASN A 59 7.60 5.80 6.35
C ASN A 59 6.09 5.77 6.67
N GLY A 60 5.26 6.29 5.75
CA GLY A 60 3.81 6.41 5.93
C GLY A 60 3.34 7.66 6.68
N TYR A 61 4.26 8.40 7.28
CA TYR A 61 4.01 9.71 7.89
C TYR A 61 4.74 10.81 7.11
N ILE A 62 6.06 10.69 6.93
CA ILE A 62 6.90 11.57 6.13
C ILE A 62 7.35 10.85 4.86
N GLY A 63 7.43 11.59 3.75
CA GLY A 63 8.03 11.11 2.51
C GLY A 63 8.68 12.21 1.69
N THR A 64 9.75 11.84 0.98
CA THR A 64 10.46 12.71 0.05
C THR A 64 11.04 11.93 -1.11
N VAL A 65 11.08 12.52 -2.28
CA VAL A 65 11.88 12.05 -3.40
C VAL A 65 13.33 12.41 -3.13
N ILE A 66 14.26 11.51 -3.40
CA ILE A 66 15.69 11.75 -3.13
C ILE A 66 16.18 13.01 -3.83
N TYR A 67 16.86 13.86 -3.07
CA TYR A 67 17.37 15.19 -3.46
C TYR A 67 16.29 16.21 -3.88
N SER A 68 15.00 15.93 -3.61
CA SER A 68 13.95 16.94 -3.81
C SER A 68 14.07 18.08 -2.80
N ASP A 69 13.60 19.24 -3.21
CA ASP A 69 13.47 20.45 -2.38
C ASP A 69 12.24 20.42 -1.46
N ALA A 70 11.44 19.33 -1.50
CA ALA A 70 10.20 19.20 -0.76
C ALA A 70 10.10 17.89 0.03
N VAL A 71 9.41 17.98 1.17
CA VAL A 71 8.96 16.88 2.00
C VAL A 71 7.44 16.96 2.11
N HIS A 72 6.79 15.82 2.16
CA HIS A 72 5.35 15.73 2.38
C HIS A 72 5.04 14.96 3.67
N VAL A 73 4.00 15.43 4.39
CA VAL A 73 3.46 14.74 5.58
C VAL A 73 2.04 14.26 5.25
N SER A 74 1.80 12.98 5.50
CA SER A 74 0.48 12.36 5.28
C SER A 74 -0.58 13.04 6.16
N GLY A 75 -1.68 13.48 5.55
CA GLY A 75 -2.76 14.19 6.24
C GLY A 75 -2.62 15.71 6.28
N VAL A 76 -1.48 16.29 5.87
CA VAL A 76 -1.29 17.73 5.81
C VAL A 76 -1.60 18.24 4.41
N TYR A 77 -2.69 19.02 4.31
CA TYR A 77 -3.18 19.57 3.05
C TYR A 77 -3.31 21.09 3.16
N ASN A 78 -3.01 21.76 2.07
CA ASN A 78 -3.34 23.18 1.86
C ASN A 78 -4.61 23.26 1.00
N GLY A 79 -5.45 24.25 1.25
CA GLY A 79 -6.57 24.60 0.40
C GLY A 79 -6.12 25.29 -0.88
N LYS A 80 -6.96 26.14 -1.44
CA LYS A 80 -6.61 26.93 -2.61
C LYS A 80 -5.50 27.93 -2.26
N ALA A 81 -4.45 27.95 -3.07
CA ALA A 81 -3.36 28.90 -2.93
C ALA A 81 -3.17 29.70 -4.23
N TYR A 82 -2.77 30.96 -4.08
CA TYR A 82 -2.47 31.85 -5.21
C TYR A 82 -1.01 32.29 -5.09
N PRO A 83 -0.07 31.62 -5.81
CA PRO A 83 1.34 31.93 -5.68
C PRO A 83 1.62 33.37 -6.15
N LYS A 84 2.30 34.15 -5.32
CA LYS A 84 2.72 35.52 -5.62
C LYS A 84 3.89 35.59 -6.63
N LYS A 85 4.60 34.49 -6.81
CA LYS A 85 5.71 34.31 -7.77
C LYS A 85 5.32 33.26 -8.80
N LYS A 86 6.07 33.16 -9.91
CA LYS A 86 5.86 32.13 -10.92
C LYS A 86 5.89 30.75 -10.25
N PRO A 87 4.78 29.98 -10.29
CA PRO A 87 4.67 28.73 -9.58
C PRO A 87 5.60 27.68 -10.20
N ILE A 88 6.15 26.80 -9.36
CA ILE A 88 6.93 25.63 -9.78
C ILE A 88 6.02 24.63 -10.52
N TYR A 89 4.77 24.50 -10.04
CA TYR A 89 3.74 23.65 -10.62
C TYR A 89 2.74 24.44 -11.49
N PRO A 90 1.93 23.77 -12.31
CA PRO A 90 0.82 24.42 -13.01
C PRO A 90 -0.07 25.17 -12.04
N VAL A 91 -0.52 26.36 -12.48
CA VAL A 91 -1.41 27.22 -11.66
C VAL A 91 -2.63 26.45 -11.17
N TYR A 92 -3.14 25.50 -11.94
CA TYR A 92 -4.31 24.73 -11.60
C TYR A 92 -4.15 23.90 -10.31
N PHE A 93 -2.95 23.38 -9.97
CA PHE A 93 -2.69 22.72 -8.70
C PHE A 93 -2.98 23.59 -7.49
N TYR A 94 -2.59 24.86 -7.58
CA TYR A 94 -2.79 25.80 -6.49
C TYR A 94 -4.23 26.29 -6.35
N GLN A 95 -5.06 26.06 -7.36
CA GLN A 95 -6.48 26.45 -7.35
C GLN A 95 -7.36 25.43 -6.62
N HIS A 96 -6.80 24.27 -6.24
CA HIS A 96 -7.51 23.18 -5.57
C HIS A 96 -6.77 22.76 -4.31
N THR A 97 -7.46 22.05 -3.43
CA THR A 97 -6.83 21.39 -2.29
C THR A 97 -5.73 20.46 -2.78
N HIS A 98 -4.61 20.44 -2.08
CA HIS A 98 -3.46 19.60 -2.40
C HIS A 98 -2.62 19.33 -1.15
N ARG A 99 -1.86 18.22 -1.16
CA ARG A 99 -0.91 17.93 -0.08
C ARG A 99 0.13 19.02 0.02
N ALA A 100 0.29 19.61 1.21
CA ALA A 100 1.16 20.76 1.42
C ALA A 100 2.63 20.40 1.22
N ARG A 101 3.35 21.23 0.46
CA ARG A 101 4.80 21.13 0.30
C ARG A 101 5.48 21.77 1.50
N ILE A 102 6.29 20.98 2.19
CA ILE A 102 7.16 21.45 3.27
C ILE A 102 8.57 21.57 2.68
N PRO A 103 9.27 22.71 2.81
CA PRO A 103 10.63 22.85 2.34
C PRO A 103 11.52 21.77 2.93
N SER A 104 12.30 21.08 2.09
CA SER A 104 13.20 20.02 2.52
C SER A 104 14.37 20.60 3.32
N THR A 105 14.71 19.95 4.42
CA THR A 105 15.94 20.17 5.17
C THR A 105 16.84 18.92 5.18
N ALA A 106 16.44 17.88 4.41
CA ALA A 106 17.16 16.61 4.28
C ALA A 106 17.71 16.37 2.86
N SER A 107 17.54 17.32 1.93
CA SER A 107 18.12 17.23 0.58
C SER A 107 19.59 17.63 0.62
N ILE A 108 20.44 16.73 1.08
CA ILE A 108 21.87 16.91 1.32
C ILE A 108 22.65 16.00 0.39
N ASP A 109 23.68 16.53 -0.27
CA ASP A 109 24.59 15.76 -1.10
C ASP A 109 26.05 16.12 -0.80
N PHE A 110 26.98 15.23 -1.10
CA PHE A 110 28.41 15.44 -0.92
C PHE A 110 29.16 15.38 -2.25
N SER A 111 30.28 16.10 -2.31
CA SER A 111 31.23 16.05 -3.42
C SER A 111 32.67 16.16 -2.94
N LEU A 112 33.59 15.57 -3.71
CA LEU A 112 35.02 15.54 -3.44
C LEU A 112 35.77 16.15 -4.63
N SER A 113 36.20 17.40 -4.47
CA SER A 113 36.89 18.11 -5.54
C SER A 113 38.32 17.59 -5.75
N GLY A 114 38.69 17.33 -7.00
CA GLY A 114 40.05 16.93 -7.37
C GLY A 114 40.42 15.46 -7.05
N ILE A 115 39.47 14.64 -6.56
CA ILE A 115 39.68 13.23 -6.29
C ILE A 115 38.98 12.40 -7.38
N GLN A 116 39.74 11.60 -8.10
CA GLN A 116 39.20 10.66 -9.09
C GLN A 116 38.68 9.42 -8.36
N GLY A 117 37.48 8.99 -8.66
CA GLY A 117 36.85 7.83 -8.04
C GLY A 117 35.58 7.41 -8.76
N LYS A 118 35.00 6.30 -8.31
CA LYS A 118 33.75 5.75 -8.84
C LYS A 118 32.60 6.08 -7.89
N THR A 119 31.52 6.63 -8.44
CA THR A 119 30.27 6.83 -7.69
C THR A 119 29.24 5.77 -8.13
N SER A 120 28.49 5.24 -7.16
CA SER A 120 27.36 4.35 -7.40
C SER A 120 26.22 4.66 -6.44
N TYR A 121 25.01 4.23 -6.79
CA TYR A 121 23.79 4.52 -6.06
C TYR A 121 22.95 3.26 -5.93
N ALA A 122 22.17 3.15 -4.87
CA ALA A 122 21.17 2.10 -4.75
C ALA A 122 19.95 2.56 -3.95
N LEU A 123 18.81 1.94 -4.25
CA LEU A 123 17.66 1.86 -3.35
C LEU A 123 17.60 0.42 -2.81
N ASP A 124 17.79 0.25 -1.51
CA ASP A 124 17.51 -1.02 -0.82
C ASP A 124 16.09 -1.00 -0.28
N VAL A 125 15.23 -1.79 -0.91
CA VAL A 125 13.80 -1.79 -0.57
C VAL A 125 13.47 -2.62 0.67
N LEU A 126 14.32 -3.58 1.05
CA LEU A 126 14.14 -4.31 2.31
C LEU A 126 14.48 -3.43 3.52
N GLU A 127 15.48 -2.61 3.38
CA GLU A 127 15.90 -1.69 4.44
C GLU A 127 15.17 -0.34 4.36
N GLY A 128 14.59 0.00 3.19
CA GLY A 128 13.94 1.30 2.97
C GLY A 128 14.91 2.47 2.94
N VAL A 129 16.08 2.28 2.34
CA VAL A 129 17.22 3.20 2.38
C VAL A 129 17.74 3.48 0.98
N PHE A 130 18.00 4.76 0.71
CA PHE A 130 18.78 5.16 -0.46
C PHE A 130 20.25 5.28 -0.08
N TYR A 131 21.13 4.74 -0.91
CA TYR A 131 22.59 4.77 -0.78
C TYR A 131 23.24 5.55 -1.91
N LYS A 132 24.29 6.29 -1.56
CA LYS A 132 25.29 6.80 -2.49
C LYS A 132 26.66 6.40 -1.97
N TRP A 133 27.47 5.79 -2.81
CA TRP A 133 28.85 5.44 -2.51
C TRP A 133 29.78 6.19 -3.44
N PHE A 134 30.92 6.62 -2.87
CA PHE A 134 32.07 7.08 -3.62
C PHE A 134 33.28 6.26 -3.17
N SER A 135 34.05 5.72 -4.12
CA SER A 135 35.25 4.93 -3.84
C SER A 135 36.43 5.40 -4.70
N ALA A 136 37.54 5.68 -4.06
CA ALA A 136 38.86 5.93 -4.65
C ALA A 136 39.89 5.05 -3.91
N ASP A 137 41.14 5.00 -4.39
CA ASP A 137 42.17 4.07 -3.88
C ASP A 137 42.33 4.08 -2.35
N SER A 138 42.30 5.26 -1.73
CA SER A 138 42.46 5.42 -0.30
C SER A 138 41.26 6.03 0.43
N LEU A 139 40.15 6.26 -0.28
CA LEU A 139 38.98 6.94 0.25
C LEU A 139 37.70 6.21 -0.11
N ASN A 140 36.91 5.89 0.90
CA ASN A 140 35.54 5.41 0.71
C ASN A 140 34.58 6.31 1.47
N VAL A 141 33.50 6.72 0.81
CA VAL A 141 32.42 7.51 1.41
C VAL A 141 31.11 6.83 1.11
N GLU A 142 30.27 6.69 2.14
CA GLU A 142 28.91 6.20 2.04
C GLU A 142 27.95 7.26 2.54
N GLN A 143 26.88 7.50 1.82
CA GLN A 143 25.72 8.27 2.28
C GLN A 143 24.51 7.38 2.33
N ARG A 144 23.73 7.48 3.40
CA ARG A 144 22.41 6.85 3.60
C ARG A 144 21.37 7.93 3.77
N ILE A 145 20.24 7.78 3.08
CA ILE A 145 19.08 8.67 3.23
C ILE A 145 17.85 7.80 3.49
N TYR A 146 17.15 8.05 4.60
CA TYR A 146 15.95 7.29 4.95
C TYR A 146 14.95 8.08 5.80
N ALA A 147 13.66 7.77 5.61
CA ALA A 147 12.58 8.18 6.50
C ALA A 147 12.42 7.10 7.58
N HIS A 148 12.72 7.42 8.83
CA HIS A 148 12.88 6.44 9.91
C HIS A 148 11.57 5.70 10.22
N ARG A 149 11.54 4.36 10.06
CA ARG A 149 10.29 3.60 10.08
C ARG A 149 9.60 3.56 11.44
N SER A 150 10.33 3.41 12.54
CA SER A 150 9.76 3.40 13.90
C SER A 150 9.60 4.80 14.49
N ARG A 151 10.58 5.70 14.31
CA ARG A 151 10.51 7.10 14.74
C ARG A 151 9.92 7.95 13.61
N LYS A 152 8.61 7.94 13.46
CA LYS A 152 7.90 8.45 12.27
C LYS A 152 8.21 9.89 11.88
N ASN A 153 8.59 10.72 12.84
CA ASN A 153 8.85 12.15 12.64
C ASN A 153 10.22 12.45 12.02
N LEU A 154 11.09 11.43 11.81
CA LEU A 154 12.46 11.64 11.41
C LEU A 154 12.76 11.34 9.95
N LEU A 155 13.48 12.28 9.30
CA LEU A 155 14.28 12.05 8.11
C LEU A 155 15.75 12.10 8.50
N VAL A 156 16.53 11.13 8.05
CA VAL A 156 17.94 11.00 8.45
C VAL A 156 18.82 10.91 7.21
N VAL A 157 19.89 11.70 7.21
CA VAL A 157 20.99 11.60 6.27
C VAL A 157 22.25 11.31 7.07
N GLU A 158 22.87 10.17 6.81
CA GLU A 158 24.16 9.77 7.39
C GLU A 158 25.22 9.83 6.32
N ILE A 159 26.40 10.36 6.64
CA ILE A 159 27.55 10.31 5.76
C ILE A 159 28.71 9.70 6.56
N SER A 160 29.19 8.55 6.11
CA SER A 160 30.34 7.86 6.72
C SER A 160 31.51 7.86 5.75
N ALA A 161 32.73 8.08 6.25
CA ALA A 161 33.92 8.09 5.44
C ALA A 161 35.09 7.38 6.12
N LYS A 162 35.88 6.67 5.30
CA LYS A 162 37.24 6.13 5.69
C LYS A 162 38.27 6.73 4.78
N ASN A 163 39.20 7.50 5.38
CA ASN A 163 40.27 8.15 4.64
C ASN A 163 41.63 7.53 5.05
N ASN A 164 42.07 6.56 4.26
CA ASN A 164 43.35 5.88 4.43
C ASN A 164 44.52 6.64 3.75
N ALA A 165 44.28 7.86 3.21
CA ALA A 165 45.33 8.71 2.66
C ALA A 165 46.22 9.28 3.77
N ALA A 166 47.44 9.66 3.40
CA ALA A 166 48.41 10.21 4.33
C ALA A 166 48.09 11.63 4.83
N LYS A 167 47.01 12.24 4.34
CA LYS A 167 46.59 13.63 4.64
C LYS A 167 45.10 13.76 4.83
N GLU A 168 44.69 14.77 5.55
CA GLU A 168 43.32 15.18 5.64
C GLU A 168 42.77 15.64 4.28
N LEU A 169 41.48 15.36 4.03
CA LEU A 169 40.76 15.74 2.84
C LEU A 169 39.53 16.57 3.21
N LEU A 170 39.11 17.43 2.31
CA LEU A 170 37.90 18.22 2.48
C LEU A 170 36.80 17.66 1.58
N MET A 171 35.67 17.38 2.19
CA MET A 171 34.44 16.99 1.49
C MET A 171 33.44 18.14 1.51
N ASN A 172 33.06 18.62 0.34
CA ASN A 172 32.05 19.66 0.22
C ASN A 172 30.65 19.07 0.41
N ILE A 173 29.84 19.76 1.19
CA ILE A 173 28.44 19.44 1.40
C ILE A 173 27.58 20.49 0.70
N SER A 174 26.70 20.02 -0.17
CA SER A 174 25.68 20.84 -0.82
C SER A 174 24.29 20.46 -0.30
N SER A 175 23.39 21.42 -0.37
CA SER A 175 21.99 21.20 0.00
C SER A 175 21.05 21.84 -1.02
N ASN A 176 19.94 21.19 -1.28
CA ASN A 176 18.83 21.74 -2.03
C ASN A 176 17.64 21.94 -1.07
N PHE A 177 17.88 22.78 -0.05
CA PHE A 177 16.80 23.14 0.87
C PHE A 177 15.78 23.99 0.12
N GLY A 178 14.53 23.56 0.21
CA GLY A 178 13.43 24.23 -0.47
C GLY A 178 13.29 25.69 -0.03
N ASP A 179 12.94 26.53 -0.99
CA ASP A 179 12.46 27.90 -0.70
C ASP A 179 11.15 27.86 0.08
N SER A 180 10.76 29.03 0.61
CA SER A 180 9.45 29.17 1.28
C SER A 180 8.33 28.63 0.39
N SER A 181 7.57 27.66 0.91
CA SER A 181 6.43 27.07 0.23
C SER A 181 5.30 28.12 0.12
N VAL A 182 4.53 28.04 -0.97
CA VAL A 182 3.26 28.79 -1.08
C VAL A 182 2.18 28.21 -0.18
N ASP A 183 2.39 26.97 0.32
CA ASP A 183 1.42 26.23 1.10
C ASP A 183 1.57 26.48 2.59
N VAL A 184 2.78 26.78 3.03
CA VAL A 184 3.11 26.99 4.45
C VAL A 184 4.02 28.20 4.59
N GLU A 185 3.61 29.15 5.39
CA GLU A 185 4.47 30.27 5.78
C GLU A 185 5.31 29.87 6.98
N PHE A 186 6.62 29.64 6.75
CA PHE A 186 7.56 29.28 7.80
C PHE A 186 8.26 30.51 8.38
N LYS A 187 8.39 30.52 9.71
CA LYS A 187 9.19 31.45 10.47
C LYS A 187 10.31 30.70 11.20
N THR A 188 11.55 31.06 10.90
CA THR A 188 12.71 30.57 11.66
C THR A 188 12.65 31.08 13.09
N ILE A 189 12.94 30.21 14.03
CA ILE A 189 12.94 30.51 15.46
C ILE A 189 14.26 29.98 16.10
N ASP A 190 14.58 30.49 17.27
CA ASP A 190 15.68 29.92 18.05
C ASP A 190 15.29 28.52 18.59
N SER A 191 16.06 27.53 18.26
CA SER A 191 15.89 26.17 18.77
C SER A 191 16.33 25.97 20.22
N ASN A 192 17.08 26.94 20.77
CA ASN A 192 17.84 26.80 22.03
C ASN A 192 18.77 25.57 22.01
N ARG A 193 19.23 25.15 20.83
CA ARG A 193 20.18 24.06 20.59
C ARG A 193 21.28 24.55 19.67
N PRO A 194 22.58 24.52 20.10
CA PRO A 194 23.70 25.03 19.28
C PRO A 194 23.82 24.36 17.92
N GLU A 195 23.49 23.08 17.84
CA GLU A 195 23.63 22.24 16.66
C GLU A 195 22.35 22.14 15.80
N ALA A 196 21.24 22.75 16.23
CA ALA A 196 19.97 22.67 15.53
C ALA A 196 19.46 24.04 15.10
N LEU A 197 18.77 24.04 13.96
CA LEU A 197 17.89 25.11 13.50
C LEU A 197 16.44 24.66 13.65
N ALA A 198 15.53 25.61 13.82
CA ALA A 198 14.10 25.33 13.92
C ALA A 198 13.26 26.34 13.15
N ALA A 199 12.15 25.88 12.61
CA ALA A 199 11.13 26.72 12.01
C ALA A 199 9.73 26.23 12.40
N ILE A 200 8.82 27.16 12.55
CA ILE A 200 7.39 26.89 12.72
C ILE A 200 6.61 27.51 11.59
N GLY A 201 5.57 26.86 11.16
CA GLY A 201 4.68 27.34 10.13
C GLY A 201 3.26 26.83 10.32
N MET A 202 2.35 27.38 9.56
CA MET A 202 0.97 26.96 9.49
C MET A 202 0.57 26.89 8.02
N VAL A 203 -0.21 25.91 7.64
CA VAL A 203 -0.80 25.83 6.31
C VAL A 203 -1.58 27.11 6.01
N ASN A 204 -1.38 27.68 4.84
CA ASN A 204 -1.89 29.00 4.49
C ASN A 204 -3.42 29.02 4.35
N GLU A 205 -3.98 28.00 3.71
CA GLU A 205 -5.41 27.94 3.38
C GLU A 205 -6.04 26.65 3.91
N THR A 206 -7.30 26.73 4.32
CA THR A 206 -8.11 25.58 4.70
C THR A 206 -8.77 24.95 3.46
N GLU A 207 -9.09 23.66 3.54
CA GLU A 207 -9.90 23.01 2.51
C GLU A 207 -11.31 23.59 2.45
N GLU A 208 -11.84 23.90 3.61
CA GLU A 208 -13.16 24.47 3.80
C GLU A 208 -13.12 25.51 4.92
N ALA A 209 -13.96 26.54 4.83
CA ALA A 209 -14.09 27.56 5.88
C ALA A 209 -14.39 26.90 7.24
N GLY A 210 -13.57 27.20 8.25
CA GLY A 210 -13.68 26.66 9.60
C GLY A 210 -13.02 25.29 9.81
N SER A 211 -12.47 24.64 8.77
CA SER A 211 -11.64 23.45 8.96
C SER A 211 -10.27 23.80 9.53
N MET A 212 -9.59 22.80 10.11
CA MET A 212 -8.30 23.02 10.76
C MET A 212 -7.21 23.31 9.75
N ARG A 213 -6.39 24.33 10.02
CA ARG A 213 -5.10 24.53 9.36
C ARG A 213 -4.02 23.84 10.19
N ALA A 214 -3.26 22.94 9.55
CA ALA A 214 -2.21 22.24 10.26
C ALA A 214 -1.06 23.20 10.63
N ASN A 215 -0.68 23.20 11.91
CA ASN A 215 0.57 23.79 12.37
C ASN A 215 1.69 22.78 12.17
N ILE A 216 2.86 23.23 11.71
CA ILE A 216 4.02 22.40 11.39
C ILE A 216 5.23 22.99 12.11
N ALA A 217 6.02 22.12 12.71
CA ALA A 217 7.32 22.48 13.24
C ALA A 217 8.37 21.56 12.61
N THR A 218 9.48 22.16 12.17
CA THR A 218 10.64 21.45 11.65
C THR A 218 11.86 21.83 12.46
N VAL A 219 12.61 20.82 12.93
CA VAL A 219 13.89 20.97 13.61
C VAL A 219 14.93 20.14 12.85
N TRP A 220 16.06 20.74 12.50
CA TRP A 220 17.09 20.04 11.72
C TRP A 220 18.50 20.38 12.16
N THR A 221 19.42 19.44 11.94
CA THR A 221 20.85 19.63 12.23
C THR A 221 21.44 20.73 11.36
N LYS A 222 22.18 21.64 11.99
CA LYS A 222 22.85 22.74 11.31
C LYS A 222 23.91 22.22 10.33
N LEU A 223 23.78 22.57 9.06
CA LEU A 223 24.66 22.10 8.01
C LEU A 223 26.00 22.86 8.00
N GLN A 224 27.09 22.10 7.96
CA GLN A 224 28.43 22.60 7.66
C GLN A 224 28.67 22.48 6.16
N LYS A 225 29.22 23.54 5.54
CA LYS A 225 29.52 23.55 4.09
C LYS A 225 30.64 22.59 3.68
N THR A 226 31.50 22.24 4.64
CA THR A 226 32.65 21.38 4.41
C THR A 226 32.88 20.50 5.64
N LEU A 227 33.12 19.21 5.41
CA LEU A 227 33.54 18.27 6.44
C LEU A 227 35.01 17.89 6.25
N THR A 228 35.75 17.81 7.33
CA THR A 228 37.16 17.39 7.32
C THR A 228 37.24 15.89 7.52
N LEU A 229 37.74 15.17 6.51
CA LEU A 229 38.05 13.75 6.57
C LEU A 229 39.44 13.56 7.11
N LYS A 230 39.56 13.27 8.40
CA LYS A 230 40.87 13.02 9.05
C LYS A 230 41.55 11.83 8.39
N ALA A 231 42.89 11.85 8.32
CA ALA A 231 43.71 10.75 7.84
C ALA A 231 43.73 9.62 8.90
N THR A 232 42.76 8.73 8.81
CA THR A 232 42.63 7.59 9.75
C THR A 232 41.91 6.42 9.07
N SER A 233 42.23 5.19 9.48
CA SER A 233 41.54 3.98 9.08
C SER A 233 40.22 3.78 9.81
N GLU A 234 39.95 4.56 10.86
CA GLU A 234 38.69 4.54 11.58
C GLU A 234 37.59 5.25 10.74
N GLU A 235 36.39 4.74 10.82
CA GLU A 235 35.23 5.34 10.17
C GLU A 235 34.80 6.59 10.92
N GLN A 236 34.58 7.66 10.17
CA GLN A 236 34.05 8.92 10.66
C GLN A 236 32.63 9.08 10.14
N THR A 237 31.66 9.35 11.02
CA THR A 237 30.26 9.48 10.63
C THR A 237 29.67 10.81 11.08
N TRP A 238 28.94 11.45 10.17
CA TRP A 238 28.18 12.68 10.41
C TRP A 238 26.70 12.41 10.20
N TYR A 239 25.89 12.93 11.12
CA TYR A 239 24.43 12.75 11.14
C TYR A 239 23.73 14.08 10.90
N PHE A 240 22.89 14.12 9.91
CA PHE A 240 21.99 15.24 9.60
C PHE A 240 20.56 14.76 9.77
N ILE A 241 19.96 15.15 10.89
CA ILE A 241 18.66 14.68 11.33
C ILE A 241 17.66 15.80 11.18
N THR A 242 16.55 15.53 10.52
CA THR A 242 15.38 16.41 10.43
C THR A 242 14.23 15.76 11.18
N SER A 243 13.62 16.50 12.11
CA SER A 243 12.38 16.13 12.77
C SER A 243 11.26 17.05 12.34
N ILE A 244 10.12 16.47 11.92
CA ILE A 244 8.91 17.22 11.56
C ILE A 244 7.76 16.70 12.40
N ALA A 245 7.08 17.62 13.09
CA ALA A 245 5.86 17.34 13.83
C ALA A 245 4.76 18.32 13.45
N THR A 246 3.52 17.91 13.60
CA THR A 246 2.35 18.68 13.20
C THR A 246 1.30 18.73 14.31
N SER A 247 0.31 19.60 14.18
CA SER A 247 -0.87 19.59 15.06
C SER A 247 -1.74 18.34 14.90
N LEU A 248 -1.45 17.47 13.93
CA LEU A 248 -2.08 16.16 13.79
C LEU A 248 -1.44 15.12 14.73
N ASP A 249 -0.14 15.28 15.06
CA ASP A 249 0.58 14.41 16.00
C ASP A 249 0.21 14.69 17.44
N THR A 250 0.13 15.97 17.77
CA THR A 250 -0.03 16.44 19.15
C THR A 250 -1.01 17.59 19.21
N LYS A 251 -1.90 17.56 20.20
CA LYS A 251 -2.87 18.63 20.45
C LYS A 251 -2.25 19.88 21.08
N PHE A 252 -1.01 19.80 21.58
CA PHE A 252 -0.47 20.85 22.42
C PHE A 252 0.57 21.74 21.69
N ASN A 253 1.69 21.19 21.26
CA ASN A 253 2.77 22.00 20.68
C ASN A 253 3.63 21.18 19.70
N PRO A 254 3.46 21.36 18.39
CA PRO A 254 4.30 20.68 17.40
C PRO A 254 5.80 20.95 17.55
N LEU A 255 6.18 22.18 17.97
CA LEU A 255 7.58 22.51 18.17
C LEU A 255 8.21 21.72 19.33
N ALA A 256 7.50 21.62 20.45
CA ALA A 256 7.98 20.83 21.57
C ALA A 256 8.18 19.35 21.18
N GLU A 257 7.24 18.80 20.38
CA GLU A 257 7.35 17.44 19.86
C GLU A 257 8.54 17.30 18.90
N ALA A 258 8.69 18.21 17.94
CA ALA A 258 9.80 18.17 16.99
C ALA A 258 11.17 18.28 17.68
N LEU A 259 11.31 19.16 18.69
CA LEU A 259 12.50 19.27 19.50
C LEU A 259 12.78 17.99 20.29
N TYR A 260 11.77 17.43 20.94
CA TYR A 260 11.90 16.18 21.68
C TYR A 260 12.38 15.02 20.80
N GLN A 261 11.77 14.87 19.63
CA GLN A 261 12.16 13.82 18.68
C GLN A 261 13.56 14.02 18.13
N TRP A 262 13.96 15.28 17.88
CA TRP A 262 15.32 15.59 17.43
C TRP A 262 16.35 15.34 18.53
N ASP A 263 16.10 15.81 19.78
CA ASP A 263 16.99 15.61 20.94
C ASP A 263 17.20 14.10 21.20
N ALA A 264 16.12 13.32 21.21
CA ALA A 264 16.17 11.87 21.38
C ALA A 264 16.95 11.18 20.24
N ALA A 265 16.76 11.64 18.99
CA ALA A 265 17.48 11.09 17.85
C ALA A 265 18.97 11.41 17.89
N MET A 266 19.36 12.61 18.33
CA MET A 266 20.78 12.99 18.49
C MET A 266 21.47 12.20 19.61
N LEU A 267 20.74 11.85 20.67
CA LEU A 267 21.26 11.02 21.76
C LEU A 267 21.56 9.59 21.29
N ASP A 268 20.66 9.03 20.48
CA ASP A 268 20.70 7.64 20.00
C ASP A 268 21.18 7.53 18.53
N LYS A 269 21.84 8.56 17.99
CA LYS A 269 22.13 8.67 16.55
C LYS A 269 22.82 7.45 15.95
N GLU A 270 23.69 6.78 16.71
CA GLU A 270 24.43 5.60 16.26
C GLU A 270 23.53 4.33 16.15
N GLN A 271 22.34 4.34 16.78
CA GLN A 271 21.39 3.24 16.77
C GLN A 271 20.26 3.42 15.76
N LEU A 272 20.05 4.65 15.25
CA LEU A 272 18.94 4.99 14.37
C LEU A 272 18.82 4.05 13.17
N PHE A 273 19.93 3.76 12.52
CA PHE A 273 19.93 2.91 11.33
C PHE A 273 19.52 1.46 11.66
N GLU A 274 20.02 0.88 12.74
CA GLU A 274 19.66 -0.48 13.14
C GLU A 274 18.21 -0.58 13.60
N GLU A 275 17.66 0.41 14.31
CA GLU A 275 16.25 0.50 14.66
C GLU A 275 15.37 0.61 13.43
N HIS A 276 15.78 1.41 12.45
CA HIS A 276 15.09 1.56 11.17
C HIS A 276 15.02 0.23 10.40
N LYS A 277 16.16 -0.47 10.26
CA LYS A 277 16.21 -1.78 9.60
C LYS A 277 15.36 -2.82 10.31
N ALA A 278 15.43 -2.86 11.65
CA ALA A 278 14.63 -3.79 12.44
C ALA A 278 13.12 -3.57 12.22
N ALA A 279 12.67 -2.31 12.13
CA ALA A 279 11.27 -1.98 11.87
C ALA A 279 10.81 -2.38 10.45
N TRP A 280 11.64 -2.17 9.43
CA TRP A 280 11.37 -2.68 8.08
C TRP A 280 11.34 -4.21 8.02
N LYS A 281 12.31 -4.86 8.64
CA LYS A 281 12.36 -6.33 8.73
C LYS A 281 11.08 -6.88 9.37
N ALA A 282 10.64 -6.31 10.49
CA ALA A 282 9.39 -6.71 11.14
C ALA A 282 8.19 -6.57 10.20
N LEU A 283 8.13 -5.48 9.41
CA LEU A 283 7.07 -5.28 8.44
C LEU A 283 7.11 -6.33 7.31
N TRP A 284 8.27 -6.65 6.75
CA TRP A 284 8.41 -7.71 5.75
C TRP A 284 8.09 -9.10 6.29
N GLU A 285 8.26 -9.34 7.57
CA GLU A 285 7.91 -10.61 8.21
C GLU A 285 6.41 -10.83 8.37
N THR A 286 5.58 -9.77 8.33
CA THR A 286 4.11 -9.90 8.42
C THR A 286 3.48 -10.31 7.11
N GLY A 287 4.10 -10.00 5.97
CA GLY A 287 3.58 -10.37 4.65
C GLY A 287 4.62 -10.11 3.56
N ARG A 288 4.86 -11.09 2.71
CA ARG A 288 5.84 -10.99 1.62
C ARG A 288 5.54 -11.92 0.46
N ILE A 289 6.16 -11.63 -0.66
CA ILE A 289 6.14 -12.46 -1.86
C ILE A 289 7.58 -12.66 -2.30
N GLU A 290 8.01 -13.91 -2.39
CA GLU A 290 9.35 -14.29 -2.84
C GLU A 290 9.24 -14.98 -4.20
N ILE A 291 10.06 -14.56 -5.17
CA ILE A 291 10.10 -15.08 -6.53
C ILE A 291 11.49 -15.64 -6.81
N GLU A 292 11.58 -16.88 -7.27
CA GLU A 292 12.81 -17.52 -7.71
C GLU A 292 12.69 -17.93 -9.19
N GLY A 293 13.73 -17.65 -9.96
CA GLY A 293 13.83 -17.98 -11.41
C GLY A 293 13.76 -16.77 -12.31
N ASP A 294 13.04 -15.71 -11.94
CA ASP A 294 12.91 -14.46 -12.69
C ASP A 294 13.30 -13.26 -11.84
N LEU A 295 14.51 -12.72 -12.05
CA LEU A 295 15.04 -11.60 -11.30
C LEU A 295 14.25 -10.30 -11.56
N GLU A 296 13.82 -10.05 -12.79
CA GLU A 296 13.08 -8.85 -13.14
C GLU A 296 11.74 -8.82 -12.44
N MET A 297 11.03 -9.94 -12.43
CA MET A 297 9.78 -10.09 -11.70
C MET A 297 9.98 -9.98 -10.18
N ALA A 298 11.05 -10.58 -9.62
CA ALA A 298 11.36 -10.44 -8.20
C ALA A 298 11.58 -8.98 -7.81
N GLN A 299 12.36 -8.22 -8.59
CA GLN A 299 12.57 -6.79 -8.39
C GLN A 299 11.27 -5.98 -8.51
N ALA A 300 10.41 -6.32 -9.48
CA ALA A 300 9.11 -5.68 -9.66
C ALA A 300 8.20 -5.91 -8.45
N VAL A 301 8.17 -7.11 -7.90
CA VAL A 301 7.38 -7.47 -6.71
C VAL A 301 7.89 -6.70 -5.48
N TYR A 302 9.19 -6.77 -5.19
CA TYR A 302 9.75 -6.07 -4.03
C TYR A 302 9.61 -4.54 -4.13
N GLY A 303 9.87 -3.97 -5.31
CA GLY A 303 9.68 -2.53 -5.55
C GLY A 303 8.23 -2.10 -5.38
N SER A 304 7.28 -2.87 -5.95
CA SER A 304 5.84 -2.58 -5.83
C SER A 304 5.37 -2.62 -4.37
N MET A 305 5.79 -3.63 -3.62
CA MET A 305 5.49 -3.70 -2.19
C MET A 305 6.11 -2.53 -1.42
N TYR A 306 7.38 -2.22 -1.65
CA TYR A 306 8.07 -1.13 -0.97
C TYR A 306 7.37 0.22 -1.15
N TYR A 307 7.04 0.60 -2.39
CA TYR A 307 6.41 1.90 -2.67
C TYR A 307 5.02 2.03 -2.04
N ILE A 308 4.25 0.95 -1.94
CA ILE A 308 2.98 0.94 -1.19
C ILE A 308 3.25 1.00 0.32
N LEU A 309 4.11 0.12 0.86
CA LEU A 309 4.38 0.03 2.30
C LEU A 309 5.01 1.30 2.86
N SER A 310 5.86 1.97 2.08
CA SER A 310 6.45 3.26 2.46
C SER A 310 5.44 4.40 2.54
N SER A 311 4.30 4.27 1.85
CA SER A 311 3.26 5.31 1.79
C SER A 311 2.17 5.20 2.87
N THR A 312 2.21 4.17 3.71
CA THR A 312 1.18 3.93 4.75
C THR A 312 1.74 3.43 6.07
N ARG A 313 0.97 3.61 7.15
CA ARG A 313 1.27 3.17 8.54
C ARG A 313 -0.02 2.69 9.22
N SER A 314 0.11 1.75 10.13
CA SER A 314 -1.02 1.28 10.94
C SER A 314 -1.49 2.28 12.01
N ASP A 315 -0.57 3.09 12.52
CA ASP A 315 -0.80 4.10 13.56
C ASP A 315 -1.10 5.51 13.01
N TRP A 316 -1.22 5.65 11.66
CA TRP A 316 -1.48 6.93 11.01
C TRP A 316 -2.54 6.78 9.91
N PRO A 317 -3.85 6.84 10.26
CA PRO A 317 -4.96 6.50 9.38
C PRO A 317 -5.31 7.63 8.41
N TYR A 318 -4.39 7.98 7.53
CA TYR A 318 -4.63 8.81 6.37
C TYR A 318 -4.56 7.97 5.09
N GLY A 319 -5.26 8.42 4.06
CA GLY A 319 -5.46 7.62 2.85
C GLY A 319 -4.23 7.51 1.95
N LEU A 320 -4.25 6.50 1.08
CA LEU A 320 -3.27 6.27 0.02
C LEU A 320 -3.67 7.04 -1.25
N SER A 321 -2.74 7.88 -1.74
CA SER A 321 -2.88 8.55 -3.03
C SER A 321 -2.29 7.69 -4.16
N PRO A 322 -2.80 7.79 -5.40
CA PRO A 322 -2.24 7.09 -6.57
C PRO A 322 -0.75 7.32 -6.79
N GLY A 323 -0.25 8.52 -6.51
CA GLY A 323 1.17 8.90 -6.62
C GLY A 323 2.01 8.61 -5.37
N GLY A 324 1.45 7.94 -4.36
CA GLY A 324 2.13 7.66 -3.10
C GLY A 324 2.25 8.87 -2.17
N LEU A 325 3.06 8.72 -1.10
CA LEU A 325 3.28 9.80 -0.13
C LEU A 325 4.34 10.81 -0.58
N PRO A 326 5.50 10.40 -1.12
CA PRO A 326 6.59 11.31 -1.44
C PRO A 326 6.39 12.16 -2.69
N GLY A 327 5.56 11.67 -3.60
CA GLY A 327 5.16 12.33 -4.84
C GLY A 327 3.66 12.55 -4.85
N GLY A 328 3.06 12.57 -6.01
CA GLY A 328 1.60 12.63 -6.13
C GLY A 328 1.07 14.00 -6.46
N GLU A 329 1.90 14.82 -7.02
CA GLU A 329 1.49 16.16 -7.45
C GLU A 329 0.40 16.10 -8.52
N GLU A 330 0.40 15.09 -9.39
CA GLU A 330 -0.64 14.89 -10.40
C GLU A 330 -2.03 14.64 -9.81
N TYR A 331 -2.08 13.91 -8.70
CA TYR A 331 -3.31 13.61 -7.97
C TYR A 331 -3.41 14.40 -6.66
N MET A 332 -2.61 15.45 -6.50
CA MET A 332 -2.64 16.37 -5.36
C MET A 332 -2.53 15.70 -3.99
N GLY A 333 -2.11 14.44 -3.97
CA GLY A 333 -2.06 13.63 -2.74
C GLY A 333 -3.43 13.15 -2.26
N HIS A 334 -4.50 13.30 -3.06
CA HIS A 334 -5.85 12.87 -2.70
C HIS A 334 -6.00 11.35 -2.68
N THR A 335 -7.02 10.89 -1.97
CA THR A 335 -7.41 9.49 -1.88
C THR A 335 -8.62 9.24 -2.76
N PHE A 336 -8.49 8.27 -3.67
CA PHE A 336 -9.51 7.84 -4.64
C PHE A 336 -9.95 6.40 -4.34
N TRP A 337 -10.74 5.80 -5.27
CA TRP A 337 -11.04 4.37 -5.29
C TRP A 337 -9.79 3.50 -5.50
N ASP A 338 -8.69 4.11 -5.94
CA ASP A 338 -7.37 3.50 -6.08
C ASP A 338 -6.90 2.84 -4.78
N GLN A 339 -7.17 3.49 -3.65
CA GLN A 339 -6.94 2.88 -2.36
C GLN A 339 -7.75 1.59 -2.22
N ASP A 340 -9.07 1.62 -2.48
CA ASP A 340 -10.00 0.60 -2.02
C ASP A 340 -10.06 -0.62 -2.95
N ILE A 341 -9.87 -0.43 -4.28
CA ILE A 341 -9.94 -1.48 -5.30
C ILE A 341 -8.57 -1.94 -5.79
N TRP A 342 -7.58 -1.04 -5.83
CA TRP A 342 -6.31 -1.35 -6.45
C TRP A 342 -5.18 -1.65 -5.45
N MET A 343 -4.93 -0.80 -4.45
CA MET A 343 -3.87 -0.99 -3.47
C MET A 343 -4.29 -1.84 -2.26
N TYR A 344 -5.55 -1.80 -1.90
CA TYR A 344 -6.10 -2.47 -0.71
C TYR A 344 -6.08 -4.01 -0.77
N PRO A 345 -6.48 -4.68 -1.86
CA PRO A 345 -6.54 -6.14 -1.89
C PRO A 345 -5.21 -6.84 -1.56
N PRO A 346 -4.03 -6.39 -2.03
CA PRO A 346 -2.75 -6.91 -1.53
C PRO A 346 -2.57 -6.72 -0.02
N LEU A 347 -2.93 -5.55 0.53
CA LEU A 347 -2.73 -5.23 1.94
C LEU A 347 -3.59 -6.12 2.85
N VAL A 348 -4.82 -6.44 2.47
CA VAL A 348 -5.72 -7.22 3.32
C VAL A 348 -5.22 -8.63 3.62
N LEU A 349 -4.47 -9.24 2.70
CA LEU A 349 -3.85 -10.55 2.91
C LEU A 349 -2.42 -10.48 3.43
N LEU A 350 -1.65 -9.45 3.06
CA LEU A 350 -0.25 -9.37 3.45
C LEU A 350 -0.06 -8.58 4.77
N HIS A 351 -0.77 -7.46 4.93
CA HIS A 351 -0.57 -6.50 6.03
C HIS A 351 -1.92 -6.00 6.58
N PRO A 352 -2.68 -6.84 7.30
CA PRO A 352 -4.05 -6.49 7.73
C PRO A 352 -4.13 -5.24 8.61
N ASP A 353 -3.09 -4.89 9.36
CA ASP A 353 -3.07 -3.67 10.17
C ASP A 353 -3.03 -2.39 9.30
N LEU A 354 -2.33 -2.45 8.15
CA LEU A 354 -2.34 -1.36 7.17
C LEU A 354 -3.69 -1.28 6.46
N ALA A 355 -4.29 -2.43 6.13
CA ALA A 355 -5.64 -2.49 5.57
C ALA A 355 -6.69 -1.93 6.54
N ARG A 356 -6.58 -2.23 7.83
CA ARG A 356 -7.42 -1.65 8.91
C ARG A 356 -7.27 -0.12 8.93
N SER A 357 -6.05 0.40 8.84
CA SER A 357 -5.76 1.84 8.84
C SER A 357 -6.42 2.56 7.65
N ALA A 358 -6.36 1.96 6.45
CA ALA A 358 -7.02 2.49 5.25
C ALA A 358 -8.55 2.60 5.41
N LEU A 359 -9.20 1.58 5.97
CA LEU A 359 -10.64 1.62 6.27
C LEU A 359 -10.98 2.56 7.44
N LYS A 360 -10.07 2.72 8.39
CA LYS A 360 -10.25 3.73 9.45
C LYS A 360 -10.25 5.14 8.87
N TYR A 361 -9.42 5.44 7.88
CA TYR A 361 -9.49 6.71 7.14
C TYR A 361 -10.90 6.96 6.60
N ARG A 362 -11.49 5.98 5.91
CA ARG A 362 -12.86 6.08 5.38
C ARG A 362 -13.89 6.25 6.49
N LYS A 363 -13.76 5.48 7.58
CA LYS A 363 -14.66 5.57 8.74
C LYS A 363 -14.65 6.95 9.38
N ASP A 364 -13.47 7.55 9.53
CA ASP A 364 -13.31 8.87 10.14
C ASP A 364 -13.91 9.99 9.26
N ARG A 365 -14.12 9.76 7.96
CA ARG A 365 -14.74 10.68 6.98
C ARG A 365 -16.24 10.44 6.76
N LEU A 366 -16.86 9.50 7.45
CA LEU A 366 -18.32 9.30 7.38
C LEU A 366 -19.12 10.59 7.64
N PRO A 367 -18.75 11.50 8.55
CA PRO A 367 -19.49 12.77 8.71
C PRO A 367 -19.50 13.62 7.44
N ALA A 368 -18.38 13.69 6.71
CA ALA A 368 -18.30 14.40 5.43
C ALA A 368 -19.13 13.68 4.35
N ALA A 369 -19.02 12.35 4.24
CA ALA A 369 -19.81 11.57 3.30
C ALA A 369 -21.32 11.69 3.51
N ARG A 370 -21.79 11.79 4.77
CA ARG A 370 -23.21 12.08 5.07
C ARG A 370 -23.62 13.48 4.64
N ARG A 371 -22.73 14.45 4.81
CA ARG A 371 -22.98 15.82 4.37
C ARG A 371 -23.13 15.87 2.84
N ILE A 372 -22.22 15.22 2.10
CA ILE A 372 -22.29 15.14 0.63
C ILE A 372 -23.60 14.48 0.19
N ALA A 373 -23.97 13.32 0.76
CA ALA A 373 -25.23 12.68 0.45
C ALA A 373 -26.44 13.63 0.64
N LYS A 374 -26.48 14.35 1.76
CA LYS A 374 -27.55 15.32 2.06
C LYS A 374 -27.57 16.49 1.05
N GLU A 375 -26.42 17.02 0.67
CA GLU A 375 -26.30 18.11 -0.31
C GLU A 375 -26.84 17.73 -1.69
N TYR A 376 -26.70 16.45 -2.05
CA TYR A 376 -27.31 15.88 -3.27
C TYR A 376 -28.74 15.36 -3.09
N GLY A 377 -29.34 15.52 -1.90
CA GLY A 377 -30.71 15.10 -1.61
C GLY A 377 -30.89 13.61 -1.28
N TYR A 378 -29.80 12.90 -0.98
CA TYR A 378 -29.78 11.48 -0.61
C TYR A 378 -29.63 11.25 0.90
N LYS A 379 -29.95 10.02 1.31
CA LYS A 379 -29.72 9.52 2.69
C LYS A 379 -28.37 8.78 2.77
N GLY A 380 -27.98 8.44 4.01
CA GLY A 380 -26.77 7.64 4.24
C GLY A 380 -25.47 8.41 4.00
N ALA A 381 -24.49 7.76 3.41
CA ALA A 381 -23.16 8.31 3.17
C ALA A 381 -22.74 8.12 1.70
N MET A 382 -22.55 9.21 0.98
CA MET A 382 -21.96 9.28 -0.36
C MET A 382 -20.50 9.72 -0.23
N PHE A 383 -19.57 8.83 -0.49
CA PHE A 383 -18.15 9.20 -0.47
C PHE A 383 -17.77 10.00 -1.71
N PRO A 384 -16.90 11.02 -1.58
CA PRO A 384 -16.43 11.81 -2.70
C PRO A 384 -15.55 11.00 -3.64
N TRP A 385 -15.44 11.42 -4.88
CA TRP A 385 -14.49 10.83 -5.84
C TRP A 385 -13.05 11.01 -5.38
N GLU A 386 -12.69 12.24 -5.03
CA GLU A 386 -11.41 12.58 -4.44
C GLU A 386 -11.58 13.13 -3.03
N SER A 387 -10.76 12.67 -2.10
CA SER A 387 -10.78 13.18 -0.73
C SER A 387 -9.39 13.46 -0.17
N SER A 388 -9.31 14.49 0.64
CA SER A 388 -8.12 14.95 1.34
C SER A 388 -8.31 14.87 2.87
N TYR A 389 -7.97 15.90 3.62
CA TYR A 389 -8.06 15.91 5.08
C TYR A 389 -9.51 15.86 5.59
N THR A 390 -10.39 16.71 5.04
CA THR A 390 -11.78 16.83 5.51
C THR A 390 -12.66 15.64 5.14
N GLY A 391 -12.34 14.97 4.03
CA GLY A 391 -13.19 13.93 3.45
C GLY A 391 -14.34 14.47 2.61
N LEU A 392 -14.36 15.78 2.32
CA LEU A 392 -15.24 16.39 1.34
C LEU A 392 -14.71 16.18 -0.08
N GLU A 393 -15.54 16.50 -1.08
CA GLU A 393 -15.13 16.40 -2.48
C GLU A 393 -14.01 17.40 -2.79
N SER A 394 -12.88 16.88 -3.26
CA SER A 394 -11.68 17.64 -3.57
C SER A 394 -11.32 17.61 -5.04
N SER A 395 -12.12 16.92 -5.89
CA SER A 395 -11.87 16.84 -7.33
C SER A 395 -11.89 18.21 -7.99
N PRO A 396 -10.89 18.52 -8.83
CA PRO A 396 -10.90 19.74 -9.63
C PRO A 396 -11.98 19.75 -10.71
N GLY A 397 -12.52 18.58 -11.06
CA GLY A 397 -13.57 18.43 -12.07
C GLY A 397 -14.93 18.12 -11.45
N GLU A 398 -15.83 19.10 -11.39
CA GLU A 398 -17.18 18.94 -10.82
C GLU A 398 -17.92 17.69 -11.32
N ARG A 399 -17.79 17.37 -12.62
CA ARG A 399 -18.43 16.19 -13.24
C ARG A 399 -18.00 14.88 -12.58
N TYR A 400 -16.72 14.77 -12.17
CA TYR A 400 -16.18 13.56 -11.55
C TYR A 400 -16.79 13.37 -10.16
N GLY A 401 -16.72 14.39 -9.32
CA GLY A 401 -17.28 14.35 -7.96
C GLY A 401 -18.79 14.05 -7.94
N LYS A 402 -19.54 14.55 -8.96
CA LYS A 402 -20.98 14.33 -9.08
C LYS A 402 -21.34 12.94 -9.58
N ALA A 403 -20.58 12.37 -10.50
CA ALA A 403 -20.98 11.22 -11.29
C ALA A 403 -20.21 9.93 -11.02
N GLN A 404 -18.95 9.98 -10.55
CA GLN A 404 -18.18 8.78 -10.19
C GLN A 404 -18.53 8.30 -8.77
N ILE A 405 -19.76 7.79 -8.63
CA ILE A 405 -20.32 7.42 -7.34
C ILE A 405 -20.02 5.99 -6.91
N HIS A 406 -19.44 5.18 -7.79
CA HIS A 406 -19.11 3.78 -7.49
C HIS A 406 -18.15 3.62 -6.33
N ILE A 407 -17.27 4.63 -6.05
CA ILE A 407 -16.38 4.63 -4.90
C ILE A 407 -17.09 4.35 -3.57
N THR A 408 -18.35 4.77 -3.45
CA THR A 408 -19.17 4.50 -2.25
C THR A 408 -19.39 3.00 -2.05
N GLY A 409 -19.58 2.24 -3.11
CA GLY A 409 -19.69 0.78 -3.06
C GLY A 409 -18.35 0.07 -2.95
N ASP A 410 -17.30 0.64 -3.55
CA ASP A 410 -15.92 0.12 -3.49
C ASP A 410 -15.41 0.05 -2.06
N ILE A 411 -15.71 1.07 -1.25
CA ILE A 411 -15.38 1.11 0.18
C ILE A 411 -16.08 -0.02 0.95
N ALA A 412 -17.36 -0.27 0.64
CA ALA A 412 -18.09 -1.37 1.26
C ALA A 412 -17.52 -2.73 0.84
N PHE A 413 -17.06 -2.86 -0.40
CA PHE A 413 -16.38 -4.05 -0.88
C PHE A 413 -15.03 -4.27 -0.17
N ALA A 414 -14.22 -3.23 0.01
CA ALA A 414 -12.99 -3.30 0.79
C ALA A 414 -13.27 -3.75 2.24
N ALA A 415 -14.33 -3.21 2.86
CA ALA A 415 -14.78 -3.64 4.20
C ALA A 415 -15.20 -5.13 4.21
N LYS A 416 -15.85 -5.62 3.15
CA LYS A 416 -16.21 -7.04 3.00
C LYS A 416 -14.96 -7.92 2.94
N GLN A 417 -13.93 -7.53 2.21
CA GLN A 417 -12.67 -8.29 2.14
C GLN A 417 -12.00 -8.38 3.53
N PHE A 418 -11.94 -7.27 4.27
CA PHE A 418 -11.37 -7.28 5.62
C PHE A 418 -12.13 -8.21 6.56
N TRP A 419 -13.45 -8.14 6.56
CA TRP A 419 -14.29 -9.05 7.34
C TRP A 419 -14.05 -10.53 6.96
N ARG A 420 -13.94 -10.82 5.67
CA ARG A 420 -13.68 -12.18 5.17
C ARG A 420 -12.31 -12.72 5.60
N SER A 421 -11.29 -11.88 5.68
CA SER A 421 -9.93 -12.28 6.04
C SER A 421 -9.70 -12.37 7.54
N SER A 422 -10.39 -11.54 8.35
CA SER A 422 -10.08 -11.37 9.78
C SER A 422 -11.11 -11.98 10.72
N LYS A 423 -12.41 -11.91 10.36
CA LYS A 423 -13.55 -12.20 11.27
C LYS A 423 -13.47 -11.44 12.60
N ASP A 424 -12.87 -10.24 12.58
CA ASP A 424 -12.77 -9.37 13.76
C ASP A 424 -14.12 -8.71 14.08
N PHE A 425 -14.83 -9.23 15.07
CA PHE A 425 -16.15 -8.72 15.48
C PHE A 425 -16.10 -7.31 16.06
N ASN A 426 -15.02 -6.95 16.75
CA ASN A 426 -14.88 -5.59 17.29
C ASN A 426 -14.73 -4.58 16.16
N TRP A 427 -13.85 -4.87 15.21
CA TRP A 427 -13.71 -4.06 14.01
C TRP A 427 -15.03 -3.99 13.21
N LEU A 428 -15.73 -5.12 13.06
CA LEU A 428 -17.00 -5.16 12.34
C LEU A 428 -18.03 -4.22 12.98
N ARG A 429 -18.13 -4.21 14.31
CA ARG A 429 -19.06 -3.35 15.06
C ARG A 429 -18.69 -1.88 14.97
N GLU A 430 -17.41 -1.54 15.14
CA GLU A 430 -16.94 -0.17 15.29
C GLU A 430 -16.65 0.55 13.97
N ILE A 431 -16.17 -0.18 12.98
CA ILE A 431 -15.74 0.36 11.68
C ILE A 431 -16.57 -0.21 10.53
N GLY A 432 -16.65 -1.54 10.41
CA GLY A 432 -17.26 -2.20 9.26
C GLY A 432 -18.75 -1.91 9.12
N TYR A 433 -19.54 -2.14 10.17
CA TYR A 433 -20.99 -1.91 10.11
C TYR A 433 -21.36 -0.46 9.81
N PRO A 434 -20.82 0.56 10.51
CA PRO A 434 -21.10 1.95 10.16
C PRO A 434 -20.78 2.32 8.71
N LEU A 435 -19.69 1.82 8.14
CA LEU A 435 -19.35 2.04 6.74
C LEU A 435 -20.37 1.37 5.83
N VAL A 436 -20.56 0.07 5.98
CA VAL A 436 -21.38 -0.75 5.09
C VAL A 436 -22.85 -0.39 5.14
N PHE A 437 -23.38 -0.08 6.35
CA PHE A 437 -24.78 0.28 6.52
C PHE A 437 -25.09 1.65 5.89
N GLN A 438 -24.28 2.67 6.13
CA GLN A 438 -24.56 4.02 5.65
C GLN A 438 -24.34 4.16 4.14
N THR A 439 -23.38 3.42 3.57
CA THR A 439 -23.23 3.35 2.11
C THR A 439 -24.39 2.59 1.45
N ALA A 440 -24.91 1.53 2.08
CA ALA A 440 -26.10 0.84 1.61
C ALA A 440 -27.36 1.74 1.69
N GLU A 441 -27.50 2.54 2.74
CA GLU A 441 -28.57 3.55 2.87
C GLU A 441 -28.50 4.59 1.74
N TYR A 442 -27.30 5.00 1.35
CA TYR A 442 -27.11 5.87 0.20
C TYR A 442 -27.63 5.21 -1.08
N TRP A 443 -27.20 4.00 -1.39
CA TRP A 443 -27.65 3.28 -2.59
C TRP A 443 -29.15 3.11 -2.63
N ALA A 444 -29.77 2.74 -1.49
CA ALA A 444 -31.22 2.59 -1.40
C ALA A 444 -31.98 3.91 -1.65
N SER A 445 -31.37 5.05 -1.38
CA SER A 445 -31.95 6.38 -1.65
C SER A 445 -31.59 6.93 -3.04
N ARG A 446 -30.54 6.38 -3.69
CA ARG A 446 -30.04 6.87 -4.99
C ARG A 446 -30.73 6.23 -6.18
N VAL A 447 -31.19 4.99 -6.02
CA VAL A 447 -31.86 4.27 -7.10
C VAL A 447 -33.22 4.88 -7.44
N GLU A 448 -33.62 4.79 -8.69
CA GLU A 448 -34.93 5.18 -9.18
C GLU A 448 -35.74 3.93 -9.57
N TYR A 449 -37.04 3.93 -9.32
CA TYR A 449 -37.91 2.81 -9.70
C TYR A 449 -38.54 3.05 -11.06
N ASP A 450 -38.13 2.25 -12.03
CA ASP A 450 -38.74 2.20 -13.37
C ASP A 450 -40.02 1.38 -13.31
N VAL A 451 -41.16 2.06 -13.17
CA VAL A 451 -42.49 1.44 -13.05
C VAL A 451 -42.87 0.64 -14.28
N ALA A 452 -42.46 1.10 -15.47
CA ALA A 452 -42.81 0.46 -16.72
C ALA A 452 -42.19 -0.93 -16.88
N ASN A 453 -40.98 -1.11 -16.34
CA ASN A 453 -40.21 -2.34 -16.47
C ASN A 453 -40.08 -3.12 -15.14
N ASP A 454 -40.71 -2.67 -14.05
CA ASP A 454 -40.65 -3.25 -12.70
C ASP A 454 -39.20 -3.52 -12.23
N ARG A 455 -38.33 -2.53 -12.37
CA ARG A 455 -36.92 -2.61 -12.06
C ARG A 455 -36.41 -1.35 -11.36
N TYR A 456 -35.25 -1.43 -10.65
CA TYR A 456 -34.52 -0.26 -10.18
C TYR A 456 -33.38 0.08 -11.13
N VAL A 457 -33.12 1.37 -11.31
CA VAL A 457 -32.08 1.92 -12.20
C VAL A 457 -31.23 2.94 -11.47
N ILE A 458 -29.98 3.13 -11.95
CA ILE A 458 -29.09 4.21 -11.54
C ILE A 458 -28.68 4.98 -12.80
N ASN A 459 -29.17 6.21 -12.91
CA ASN A 459 -28.99 7.06 -14.08
C ASN A 459 -27.92 8.14 -13.84
N ASP A 460 -27.43 8.76 -14.91
CA ASP A 460 -26.52 9.89 -14.91
C ASP A 460 -25.23 9.64 -14.08
N VAL A 461 -24.53 8.55 -14.39
CA VAL A 461 -23.28 8.19 -13.74
C VAL A 461 -22.11 8.22 -14.72
N MET A 462 -20.90 8.31 -14.17
CA MET A 462 -19.65 8.03 -14.86
C MET A 462 -19.14 6.68 -14.34
N PRO A 463 -18.96 5.69 -15.23
CA PRO A 463 -18.41 4.39 -14.84
C PRO A 463 -16.88 4.51 -14.57
N PRO A 464 -16.19 3.44 -14.17
CA PRO A 464 -14.72 3.40 -14.18
C PRO A 464 -14.10 3.84 -15.50
N ASP A 465 -14.74 3.55 -16.63
CA ASP A 465 -14.40 4.11 -17.93
C ASP A 465 -14.83 5.58 -18.05
N GLU A 466 -13.93 6.49 -17.84
CA GLU A 466 -14.16 7.94 -17.87
C GLU A 466 -14.33 8.50 -19.29
N TYR A 467 -14.21 7.68 -20.36
CA TYR A 467 -14.45 8.12 -21.74
C TYR A 467 -15.94 8.32 -22.01
N HIS A 468 -16.80 7.66 -21.22
CA HIS A 468 -18.26 7.69 -21.42
C HIS A 468 -18.99 8.31 -20.23
N TYR A 469 -19.59 9.48 -20.47
CA TYR A 469 -20.39 10.22 -19.50
C TYR A 469 -21.34 11.21 -20.20
N PRO A 470 -22.59 11.37 -19.73
CA PRO A 470 -23.27 10.55 -18.72
C PRO A 470 -23.74 9.22 -19.30
N VAL A 471 -23.82 8.18 -18.46
CA VAL A 471 -24.39 6.89 -18.83
C VAL A 471 -25.44 6.44 -17.81
N ASN A 472 -26.33 5.53 -18.24
CA ASN A 472 -27.35 4.93 -17.38
C ASN A 472 -27.00 3.46 -17.13
N ASN A 473 -27.27 2.99 -15.92
CA ASN A 473 -27.07 1.61 -15.53
C ASN A 473 -25.66 1.08 -15.89
N SER A 474 -24.58 1.76 -15.40
CA SER A 474 -23.24 1.19 -15.47
C SER A 474 -23.23 -0.18 -14.77
N VAL A 475 -22.75 -1.21 -15.47
CA VAL A 475 -22.72 -2.57 -14.92
C VAL A 475 -21.89 -2.64 -13.65
N TYR A 476 -20.72 -1.99 -13.62
CA TYR A 476 -19.85 -1.95 -12.44
C TYR A 476 -20.54 -1.26 -11.27
N THR A 477 -21.04 -0.03 -11.48
CA THR A 477 -21.71 0.75 -10.45
C THR A 477 -22.91 0.00 -9.87
N ASN A 478 -23.73 -0.62 -10.72
CA ASN A 478 -24.92 -1.34 -10.27
C ASN A 478 -24.59 -2.64 -9.54
N VAL A 479 -23.55 -3.38 -9.97
CA VAL A 479 -23.08 -4.59 -9.26
C VAL A 479 -22.52 -4.24 -7.89
N VAL A 480 -21.66 -3.22 -7.76
CA VAL A 480 -21.10 -2.84 -6.46
C VAL A 480 -22.17 -2.31 -5.51
N ALA A 481 -23.17 -1.57 -6.01
CA ALA A 481 -24.32 -1.13 -5.22
C ALA A 481 -25.16 -2.31 -4.70
N LYS A 482 -25.50 -3.27 -5.58
CA LYS A 482 -26.19 -4.52 -5.23
C LYS A 482 -25.43 -5.29 -4.16
N MET A 483 -24.12 -5.45 -4.32
CA MET A 483 -23.29 -6.17 -3.37
C MET A 483 -23.23 -5.48 -2.01
N ASN A 484 -23.19 -4.15 -1.97
CA ASN A 484 -23.23 -3.39 -0.73
C ASN A 484 -24.55 -3.59 0.04
N LEU A 485 -25.70 -3.52 -0.65
CA LEU A 485 -27.01 -3.78 -0.04
C LEU A 485 -27.09 -5.18 0.57
N LEU A 486 -26.63 -6.20 -0.15
CA LEU A 486 -26.63 -7.58 0.32
C LEU A 486 -25.65 -7.79 1.49
N PHE A 487 -24.47 -7.17 1.44
CA PHE A 487 -23.49 -7.27 2.51
C PHE A 487 -23.95 -6.52 3.76
N ALA A 488 -24.64 -5.39 3.62
CA ALA A 488 -25.25 -4.69 4.75
C ALA A 488 -26.27 -5.57 5.49
N LYS A 489 -27.10 -6.34 4.77
CA LYS A 489 -28.00 -7.33 5.38
C LYS A 489 -27.21 -8.41 6.13
N GLU A 490 -26.17 -8.95 5.53
CA GLU A 490 -25.34 -9.98 6.14
C GLU A 490 -24.73 -9.48 7.46
N VAL A 491 -24.07 -8.31 7.43
CA VAL A 491 -23.43 -7.71 8.61
C VAL A 491 -24.44 -7.36 9.70
N ALA A 492 -25.61 -6.82 9.31
CA ALA A 492 -26.68 -6.54 10.25
C ALA A 492 -27.14 -7.84 10.98
N GLY A 493 -27.37 -8.93 10.22
CA GLY A 493 -27.73 -10.21 10.82
C GLY A 493 -26.66 -10.78 11.75
N ILE A 494 -25.38 -10.63 11.42
CA ILE A 494 -24.26 -11.05 12.30
C ILE A 494 -24.26 -10.25 13.61
N LEU A 495 -24.68 -8.98 13.58
CA LEU A 495 -24.75 -8.09 14.75
C LEU A 495 -26.14 -8.05 15.41
N GLU A 496 -27.04 -8.97 15.06
CA GLU A 496 -28.42 -9.05 15.55
C GLU A 496 -29.21 -7.75 15.31
N LYS A 497 -28.98 -7.13 14.15
CA LYS A 497 -29.67 -5.92 13.68
C LYS A 497 -30.46 -6.22 12.42
N GLU A 498 -31.36 -5.33 12.07
CA GLU A 498 -32.16 -5.44 10.85
C GLU A 498 -31.81 -4.34 9.84
N VAL A 499 -32.07 -4.62 8.57
CA VAL A 499 -32.07 -3.63 7.50
C VAL A 499 -33.49 -3.49 6.94
N PRO A 500 -33.85 -2.33 6.34
CA PRO A 500 -35.15 -2.18 5.67
C PRO A 500 -35.38 -3.25 4.62
N LYS A 501 -36.54 -3.87 4.61
CA LYS A 501 -36.91 -4.95 3.65
C LYS A 501 -36.79 -4.49 2.20
N GLU A 502 -37.01 -3.22 1.96
CA GLU A 502 -36.89 -2.60 0.65
C GLU A 502 -35.47 -2.75 0.05
N TRP A 503 -34.41 -2.74 0.88
CA TRP A 503 -33.03 -2.91 0.38
C TRP A 503 -32.81 -4.21 -0.36
N LEU A 504 -33.49 -5.28 0.09
CA LEU A 504 -33.40 -6.58 -0.57
C LEU A 504 -34.17 -6.58 -1.89
N LYS A 505 -35.36 -5.93 -1.91
CA LYS A 505 -36.13 -5.76 -3.15
C LYS A 505 -35.34 -4.95 -4.18
N ILE A 506 -34.66 -3.88 -3.74
CA ILE A 506 -33.77 -3.09 -4.59
C ILE A 506 -32.63 -3.97 -5.13
N ALA A 507 -31.93 -4.67 -4.26
CA ALA A 507 -30.81 -5.53 -4.66
C ALA A 507 -31.23 -6.64 -5.65
N GLU A 508 -32.44 -7.18 -5.49
CA GLU A 508 -33.01 -8.20 -6.39
C GLU A 508 -33.29 -7.63 -7.77
N LYS A 509 -33.98 -6.46 -7.83
CA LYS A 509 -34.52 -5.86 -9.06
C LYS A 509 -33.62 -4.79 -9.67
N LEU A 510 -32.42 -4.53 -9.10
CA LEU A 510 -31.49 -3.55 -9.68
C LEU A 510 -30.98 -4.03 -11.03
N THR A 511 -31.12 -3.17 -12.04
CA THR A 511 -30.76 -3.45 -13.43
C THR A 511 -29.25 -3.76 -13.53
N ILE A 512 -28.93 -4.96 -14.01
CA ILE A 512 -27.57 -5.33 -14.41
C ILE A 512 -27.60 -5.54 -15.91
N PRO A 513 -26.99 -4.65 -16.73
CA PRO A 513 -26.96 -4.80 -18.18
C PRO A 513 -26.42 -6.17 -18.62
N PHE A 514 -27.18 -6.87 -19.45
CA PHE A 514 -26.78 -8.16 -19.98
C PHE A 514 -27.32 -8.36 -21.40
N ASP A 515 -26.46 -8.67 -22.35
CA ASP A 515 -26.82 -9.05 -23.71
C ASP A 515 -26.97 -10.59 -23.80
N GLY A 516 -28.19 -11.07 -23.69
CA GLY A 516 -28.48 -12.51 -23.74
C GLY A 516 -28.24 -13.15 -25.12
N LYS A 517 -28.20 -12.36 -26.20
CA LYS A 517 -27.88 -12.86 -27.54
C LYS A 517 -26.41 -13.19 -27.69
N ASN A 518 -25.54 -12.30 -27.21
CA ASN A 518 -24.08 -12.42 -27.32
C ASN A 518 -23.43 -12.97 -26.04
N ASN A 519 -24.21 -13.15 -24.97
CA ASN A 519 -23.77 -13.65 -23.66
C ASN A 519 -22.61 -12.87 -23.09
N TYR A 520 -22.76 -11.55 -22.89
CA TYR A 520 -21.80 -10.68 -22.25
C TYR A 520 -22.51 -9.55 -21.48
N HIS A 521 -21.77 -8.86 -20.62
CA HIS A 521 -22.25 -7.68 -19.90
C HIS A 521 -21.84 -6.41 -20.66
N PRO A 522 -22.80 -5.66 -21.28
CA PRO A 522 -22.54 -4.31 -21.74
C PRO A 522 -22.08 -3.43 -20.55
N GLU A 523 -21.14 -2.55 -20.81
CA GLU A 523 -20.57 -1.67 -19.80
C GLU A 523 -21.64 -0.78 -19.14
N TYR A 524 -22.61 -0.34 -19.94
CA TYR A 524 -23.78 0.43 -19.52
C TYR A 524 -24.96 0.17 -20.47
N GLU A 525 -26.15 0.61 -20.09
CA GLU A 525 -27.34 0.48 -20.94
C GLU A 525 -27.20 1.28 -22.25
N GLY A 526 -27.28 0.59 -23.39
CA GLY A 526 -27.02 1.17 -24.69
C GLY A 526 -25.58 1.18 -25.19
N TYR A 527 -24.64 0.51 -24.46
CA TYR A 527 -23.27 0.34 -24.91
C TYR A 527 -23.20 -0.37 -26.27
N THR A 528 -22.35 0.12 -27.16
CA THR A 528 -22.14 -0.45 -28.51
C THR A 528 -20.68 -0.88 -28.67
N LEU A 529 -20.46 -1.94 -29.46
CA LEU A 529 -19.14 -2.60 -29.57
C LEU A 529 -18.07 -1.80 -30.34
N ASP A 530 -18.40 -0.65 -30.90
CA ASP A 530 -17.48 0.29 -31.54
C ASP A 530 -16.82 1.26 -30.56
N LYS A 531 -17.23 1.24 -29.30
CA LYS A 531 -16.69 2.12 -28.28
C LYS A 531 -15.39 1.60 -27.69
N GLU A 532 -14.41 2.50 -27.57
CA GLU A 532 -13.16 2.26 -26.83
C GLU A 532 -13.39 2.49 -25.33
N VAL A 533 -12.71 1.73 -24.49
CA VAL A 533 -12.78 1.78 -23.03
C VAL A 533 -11.43 2.26 -22.47
N LYS A 534 -11.43 3.29 -21.62
CA LYS A 534 -10.20 3.86 -21.05
C LYS A 534 -9.38 2.84 -20.23
N GLN A 535 -10.06 2.05 -19.42
CA GLN A 535 -9.46 1.18 -18.42
C GLN A 535 -10.37 0.01 -18.06
N ALA A 536 -9.92 -0.91 -17.21
CA ALA A 536 -10.77 -1.99 -16.71
C ALA A 536 -12.06 -1.45 -16.08
N ASP A 537 -13.21 -1.93 -16.54
CA ASP A 537 -14.55 -1.56 -16.12
C ASP A 537 -15.42 -2.81 -15.97
N ALA A 538 -16.24 -3.16 -16.96
CA ALA A 538 -17.14 -4.32 -16.91
C ALA A 538 -16.46 -5.63 -16.47
N ILE A 539 -15.21 -5.85 -16.80
CA ILE A 539 -14.46 -7.06 -16.37
C ILE A 539 -14.22 -7.11 -14.85
N LEU A 540 -14.27 -5.96 -14.16
CA LEU A 540 -14.09 -5.89 -12.71
C LEU A 540 -15.22 -6.57 -11.93
N ILE A 541 -16.40 -6.73 -12.53
CA ILE A 541 -17.48 -7.46 -11.86
C ILE A 541 -17.11 -8.93 -11.62
N GLY A 542 -16.31 -9.54 -12.51
CA GLY A 542 -15.82 -10.89 -12.33
C GLY A 542 -14.62 -11.00 -11.38
N TYR A 543 -13.73 -10.03 -11.39
CA TYR A 543 -12.68 -9.80 -10.40
C TYR A 543 -12.35 -8.30 -10.37
N PRO A 544 -12.26 -7.66 -9.18
CA PRO A 544 -12.24 -8.25 -7.83
C PRO A 544 -13.63 -8.57 -7.24
N LEU A 545 -14.73 -8.10 -7.81
CA LEU A 545 -16.04 -8.19 -7.18
C LEU A 545 -16.56 -9.62 -7.02
N MET A 546 -16.13 -10.56 -7.86
CA MET A 546 -16.56 -11.97 -7.87
C MET A 546 -18.08 -12.12 -8.00
N TYR A 547 -18.72 -11.26 -8.81
CA TYR A 547 -20.11 -11.38 -9.19
C TYR A 547 -20.36 -12.72 -9.91
N GLU A 548 -21.38 -13.43 -9.50
CA GLU A 548 -21.63 -14.77 -10.02
C GLU A 548 -22.12 -14.70 -11.47
N MET A 549 -21.44 -15.43 -12.35
CA MET A 549 -21.74 -15.50 -13.77
C MET A 549 -21.24 -16.82 -14.37
N ASP A 550 -21.83 -17.22 -15.48
CA ASP A 550 -21.38 -18.37 -16.24
C ASP A 550 -19.96 -18.19 -16.78
N ARG A 551 -19.19 -19.29 -16.82
CA ARG A 551 -17.84 -19.33 -17.38
C ARG A 551 -17.78 -18.79 -18.82
N LYS A 552 -18.80 -19.07 -19.64
CA LYS A 552 -18.88 -18.57 -21.02
C LYS A 552 -19.07 -17.05 -21.06
N VAL A 553 -19.93 -16.51 -20.20
CA VAL A 553 -20.15 -15.07 -20.07
C VAL A 553 -18.84 -14.40 -19.63
N ARG A 554 -18.17 -14.92 -18.61
CA ARG A 554 -16.85 -14.42 -18.14
C ARG A 554 -15.80 -14.41 -19.27
N TYR A 555 -15.77 -15.47 -20.08
CA TYR A 555 -14.88 -15.54 -21.23
C TYR A 555 -15.20 -14.48 -22.28
N ASN A 556 -16.49 -14.29 -22.58
CA ASN A 556 -16.93 -13.30 -23.56
C ASN A 556 -16.63 -11.87 -23.10
N ASP A 557 -16.89 -11.53 -21.83
CA ASP A 557 -16.56 -10.22 -21.26
C ASP A 557 -15.06 -9.93 -21.44
N LEU A 558 -14.18 -10.84 -21.01
CA LEU A 558 -12.74 -10.66 -21.13
C LEU A 558 -12.28 -10.53 -22.59
N ASN A 559 -12.77 -11.40 -23.48
CA ASN A 559 -12.38 -11.42 -24.89
C ASN A 559 -12.82 -10.15 -25.62
N LEU A 560 -14.00 -9.63 -25.27
CA LEU A 560 -14.56 -8.45 -25.88
C LEU A 560 -13.81 -7.19 -25.43
N TYR A 561 -13.66 -7.01 -24.13
CA TYR A 561 -13.09 -5.79 -23.56
C TYR A 561 -11.57 -5.70 -23.70
N GLU A 562 -10.82 -6.83 -23.70
CA GLU A 562 -9.36 -6.81 -23.91
C GLU A 562 -8.95 -6.13 -25.22
N ASN A 563 -9.75 -6.30 -26.28
CA ASN A 563 -9.46 -5.70 -27.58
C ASN A 563 -9.99 -4.26 -27.75
N ARG A 564 -10.77 -3.77 -26.80
CA ARG A 564 -11.40 -2.42 -26.82
C ARG A 564 -10.82 -1.49 -25.78
N THR A 565 -10.10 -2.03 -24.82
CA THR A 565 -9.45 -1.21 -23.78
C THR A 565 -8.22 -0.53 -24.36
N ASP A 566 -8.12 0.78 -24.10
CA ASP A 566 -6.98 1.62 -24.51
C ASP A 566 -5.65 0.91 -24.16
N PRO A 567 -4.85 0.58 -25.15
CA PRO A 567 -3.58 -0.12 -24.92
C PRO A 567 -2.57 0.70 -24.10
N ASP A 568 -2.71 2.02 -24.08
CA ASP A 568 -1.86 2.95 -23.34
C ASP A 568 -2.59 3.59 -22.15
N GLY A 569 -3.72 3.01 -21.74
CA GLY A 569 -4.46 3.37 -20.55
C GLY A 569 -3.68 3.12 -19.24
N PRO A 570 -4.28 3.45 -18.06
CA PRO A 570 -3.61 3.36 -16.77
C PRO A 570 -3.08 1.96 -16.45
N ALA A 571 -1.89 1.92 -15.84
CA ALA A 571 -1.06 0.73 -15.65
C ALA A 571 -1.76 -0.47 -14.97
N MET A 572 -2.69 -0.23 -14.01
CA MET A 572 -3.36 -1.27 -13.25
C MET A 572 -4.31 -2.14 -14.10
N THR A 573 -4.77 -1.65 -15.24
CA THR A 573 -5.81 -2.26 -16.07
C THR A 573 -5.47 -3.67 -16.53
N HIS A 574 -4.27 -3.86 -17.06
CA HIS A 574 -3.89 -5.13 -17.68
C HIS A 574 -3.76 -6.29 -16.69
N SER A 575 -3.52 -5.99 -15.42
CA SER A 575 -3.53 -6.98 -14.34
C SER A 575 -4.87 -7.69 -14.22
N MET A 576 -5.98 -6.96 -14.39
CA MET A 576 -7.33 -7.52 -14.24
C MET A 576 -7.67 -8.50 -15.37
N PHE A 577 -7.23 -8.24 -16.58
CA PHE A 577 -7.34 -9.21 -17.69
C PHE A 577 -6.52 -10.47 -17.41
N ALA A 578 -5.28 -10.31 -16.91
CA ALA A 578 -4.43 -11.45 -16.55
C ALA A 578 -5.11 -12.33 -15.49
N ILE A 579 -5.66 -11.74 -14.43
CA ILE A 579 -6.39 -12.45 -13.38
C ILE A 579 -7.61 -13.16 -13.96
N GLY A 580 -8.40 -12.49 -14.78
CA GLY A 580 -9.59 -13.06 -15.40
C GLY A 580 -9.28 -14.27 -16.27
N TRP A 581 -8.22 -14.22 -17.09
CA TRP A 581 -7.79 -15.37 -17.90
C TRP A 581 -7.27 -16.52 -17.03
N LEU A 582 -6.55 -16.23 -15.94
CA LEU A 582 -6.11 -17.26 -15.01
C LEU A 582 -7.29 -17.94 -14.31
N ASP A 583 -8.34 -17.22 -13.94
CA ASP A 583 -9.58 -17.79 -13.40
C ASP A 583 -10.24 -18.81 -14.35
N LEU A 584 -10.14 -18.53 -15.63
CA LEU A 584 -10.63 -19.42 -16.68
C LEU A 584 -9.64 -20.54 -17.04
N GLY A 585 -8.46 -20.59 -16.43
CA GLY A 585 -7.41 -21.56 -16.75
C GLY A 585 -6.67 -21.26 -18.06
N GLU A 586 -6.94 -20.11 -18.68
CA GLU A 586 -6.35 -19.66 -19.96
C GLU A 586 -4.96 -19.05 -19.77
N LYS A 587 -4.01 -19.84 -19.26
CA LYS A 587 -2.66 -19.39 -18.84
C LYS A 587 -1.89 -18.70 -19.95
N GLN A 588 -2.02 -19.17 -21.20
CA GLN A 588 -1.33 -18.57 -22.35
C GLN A 588 -1.89 -17.19 -22.70
N ARG A 589 -3.21 -17.02 -22.57
CA ARG A 589 -3.87 -15.72 -22.78
C ARG A 589 -3.51 -14.73 -21.67
N ALA A 590 -3.39 -15.19 -20.41
CA ALA A 590 -3.00 -14.37 -19.28
C ALA A 590 -1.60 -13.76 -19.41
N LYS A 591 -0.68 -14.44 -20.09
CA LYS A 591 0.71 -14.01 -20.23
C LYS A 591 0.85 -12.64 -20.88
N LYS A 592 0.11 -12.37 -21.96
CA LYS A 592 0.23 -11.10 -22.71
C LYS A 592 -0.16 -9.88 -21.86
N PRO A 593 -1.36 -9.80 -21.25
CA PRO A 593 -1.72 -8.68 -20.40
C PRO A 593 -0.84 -8.58 -19.14
N PHE A 594 -0.39 -9.71 -18.57
CA PHE A 594 0.53 -9.68 -17.43
C PHE A 594 1.86 -9.02 -17.80
N LEU A 595 2.51 -9.41 -18.90
CA LEU A 595 3.76 -8.78 -19.34
C LEU A 595 3.58 -7.32 -19.74
N LYS A 596 2.40 -6.95 -20.25
CA LYS A 596 2.09 -5.57 -20.58
C LYS A 596 2.12 -4.65 -19.36
N ASN A 597 1.79 -5.18 -18.19
CA ASN A 597 1.86 -4.46 -16.93
C ASN A 597 3.28 -4.06 -16.53
N TYR A 598 4.29 -4.90 -16.82
CA TYR A 598 5.71 -4.59 -16.56
C TYR A 598 6.22 -3.35 -17.30
N ALA A 599 5.64 -3.03 -18.43
CA ALA A 599 6.10 -1.92 -19.27
C ALA A 599 6.00 -0.56 -18.58
N ASN A 600 5.24 -0.49 -17.47
CA ASN A 600 5.06 0.72 -16.67
C ASN A 600 6.07 0.83 -15.51
N ILE A 601 6.94 -0.15 -15.31
CA ILE A 601 8.06 -0.06 -14.36
C ILE A 601 9.26 0.54 -15.07
N ARG A 602 9.77 1.67 -14.56
CA ARG A 602 10.76 2.50 -15.24
C ARG A 602 11.99 2.77 -14.39
N GLY A 603 13.09 3.05 -15.09
CA GLY A 603 14.35 3.46 -14.51
C GLY A 603 15.03 2.40 -13.63
N PRO A 604 16.23 2.72 -13.12
CA PRO A 604 17.01 1.78 -12.33
C PRO A 604 16.35 1.44 -10.99
N PHE A 605 15.53 2.34 -10.46
CA PHE A 605 14.90 2.21 -9.14
C PHE A 605 13.48 1.61 -9.21
N LYS A 606 13.07 1.06 -10.37
CA LYS A 606 11.79 0.38 -10.56
C LYS A 606 10.57 1.24 -10.18
N VAL A 607 10.60 2.53 -10.54
CA VAL A 607 9.51 3.47 -10.29
C VAL A 607 8.35 3.17 -11.23
N TRP A 608 7.14 3.07 -10.70
CA TRP A 608 5.92 2.92 -11.49
C TRP A 608 5.52 4.22 -12.17
N THR A 609 5.06 4.12 -13.42
CA THR A 609 4.42 5.22 -14.14
C THR A 609 2.99 4.83 -14.50
N GLU A 610 2.09 5.79 -14.53
CA GLU A 610 0.69 5.57 -14.89
C GLU A 610 0.58 5.11 -16.34
N ARG A 611 1.29 5.78 -17.24
CA ARG A 611 1.35 5.47 -18.66
C ARG A 611 2.78 5.17 -19.10
N ARG A 612 2.92 4.43 -20.20
CA ARG A 612 4.22 4.04 -20.75
C ARG A 612 5.06 5.20 -21.23
N ASP A 613 4.45 6.25 -21.76
CA ASP A 613 5.09 7.47 -22.23
C ASP A 613 5.49 8.45 -21.09
N VAL A 614 5.36 7.99 -19.83
CA VAL A 614 5.60 8.79 -18.62
C VAL A 614 4.57 9.93 -18.44
N TRP A 615 3.47 9.93 -19.21
CA TRP A 615 2.31 10.77 -18.92
C TRP A 615 1.56 10.24 -17.70
N GLY A 616 0.83 11.11 -17.01
CA GLY A 616 0.15 10.75 -15.77
C GLY A 616 1.12 10.75 -14.57
N ALA A 617 0.78 10.10 -13.49
CA ALA A 617 1.56 10.07 -12.27
C ALA A 617 2.87 9.27 -12.40
N VAL A 618 3.93 9.80 -11.82
CA VAL A 618 5.18 9.09 -11.53
C VAL A 618 5.15 8.63 -10.08
N ASN A 619 5.69 7.46 -9.79
CA ASN A 619 5.46 6.69 -8.57
C ASN A 619 3.98 6.25 -8.42
N PHE A 620 3.40 5.79 -9.53
CA PHE A 620 1.99 5.38 -9.60
C PHE A 620 1.75 4.06 -8.88
N ILE A 621 1.56 4.13 -7.55
CA ILE A 621 1.42 2.94 -6.69
C ILE A 621 0.08 2.22 -6.87
N THR A 622 -0.89 2.82 -7.55
CA THR A 622 -2.09 2.12 -8.05
C THR A 622 -1.72 1.02 -9.03
N GLY A 623 -0.80 1.30 -9.97
CA GLY A 623 -0.25 0.30 -10.87
C GLY A 623 0.48 -0.83 -10.13
N ALA A 624 1.26 -0.47 -9.11
CA ALA A 624 1.91 -1.43 -8.22
C ALA A 624 0.88 -2.34 -7.53
N GLY A 625 -0.22 -1.78 -7.04
CA GLY A 625 -1.32 -2.52 -6.41
C GLY A 625 -1.98 -3.50 -7.39
N GLY A 626 -2.31 -3.06 -8.61
CA GLY A 626 -2.85 -3.93 -9.67
C GLY A 626 -1.91 -5.08 -10.01
N PHE A 627 -0.61 -4.80 -10.16
CA PHE A 627 0.40 -5.83 -10.42
C PHE A 627 0.50 -6.86 -9.29
N LEU A 628 0.55 -6.42 -8.04
CA LEU A 628 0.56 -7.34 -6.87
C LEU A 628 -0.71 -8.19 -6.82
N GLN A 629 -1.87 -7.64 -7.22
CA GLN A 629 -3.09 -8.43 -7.34
C GLN A 629 -2.95 -9.54 -8.40
N ALA A 630 -2.33 -9.27 -9.55
CA ALA A 630 -2.07 -10.31 -10.55
C ALA A 630 -1.16 -11.42 -10.00
N VAL A 631 -0.19 -11.08 -9.16
CA VAL A 631 0.68 -12.06 -8.51
C VAL A 631 -0.07 -12.87 -7.46
N ILE A 632 -0.76 -12.22 -6.53
CA ILE A 632 -1.43 -12.86 -5.38
C ILE A 632 -2.72 -13.58 -5.83
N TYR A 633 -3.62 -12.84 -6.47
CA TYR A 633 -4.96 -13.32 -6.80
C TYR A 633 -5.03 -13.97 -8.17
N GLY A 634 -4.11 -13.61 -9.09
CA GLY A 634 -3.99 -14.25 -10.39
C GLY A 634 -3.17 -15.55 -10.28
N TYR A 635 -1.87 -15.43 -10.13
CA TYR A 635 -0.97 -16.60 -10.09
C TYR A 635 -1.05 -17.39 -8.78
N GLY A 636 -1.19 -16.73 -7.62
CA GLY A 636 -1.49 -17.40 -6.35
C GLY A 636 -2.91 -17.96 -6.30
N GLY A 637 -3.82 -17.43 -7.10
CA GLY A 637 -5.19 -17.92 -7.26
C GLY A 637 -6.06 -17.78 -6.02
N PHE A 638 -5.72 -16.89 -5.08
CA PHE A 638 -6.46 -16.72 -3.84
C PHE A 638 -7.81 -16.03 -4.05
N ARG A 639 -8.86 -16.49 -3.33
CA ARG A 639 -10.18 -15.84 -3.28
C ARG A 639 -10.73 -15.88 -1.86
N LEU A 640 -10.98 -14.71 -1.29
CA LEU A 640 -11.66 -14.55 0.00
C LEU A 640 -13.16 -14.75 -0.18
N LYS A 641 -13.67 -15.88 0.29
CA LYS A 641 -15.10 -16.23 0.29
C LYS A 641 -15.64 -16.25 1.72
N ASP A 642 -16.94 -16.47 1.90
CA ASP A 642 -17.67 -16.28 3.15
C ASP A 642 -17.00 -16.84 4.43
N SER A 643 -16.49 -18.05 4.37
CA SER A 643 -15.87 -18.72 5.52
C SER A 643 -14.57 -19.43 5.14
N LYS A 644 -13.98 -19.06 3.99
CA LYS A 644 -12.84 -19.79 3.45
C LYS A 644 -11.97 -18.91 2.56
N LEU A 645 -10.69 -19.26 2.53
CA LEU A 645 -9.74 -18.77 1.54
C LEU A 645 -9.50 -19.89 0.53
N SER A 646 -10.08 -19.77 -0.66
CA SER A 646 -9.78 -20.72 -1.73
C SER A 646 -8.53 -20.31 -2.48
N PHE A 647 -7.80 -21.27 -3.04
CA PHE A 647 -6.63 -21.06 -3.87
C PHE A 647 -6.61 -22.04 -5.06
N ASN A 648 -6.01 -21.59 -6.15
CA ASN A 648 -5.80 -22.39 -7.38
C ASN A 648 -4.55 -21.87 -8.09
N PRO A 649 -3.36 -22.13 -7.52
CA PRO A 649 -2.14 -21.45 -7.97
C PRO A 649 -1.56 -22.01 -9.25
N THR A 650 -0.88 -21.13 -9.97
CA THR A 650 0.02 -21.50 -11.07
C THR A 650 1.25 -20.60 -10.99
N LEU A 651 2.37 -21.02 -11.60
CA LEU A 651 3.57 -20.17 -11.62
C LEU A 651 3.50 -19.17 -12.78
N PRO A 652 3.98 -17.94 -12.56
CA PRO A 652 4.25 -17.00 -13.65
C PRO A 652 5.29 -17.55 -14.64
N PRO A 653 5.35 -17.01 -15.87
CA PRO A 653 6.41 -17.38 -16.81
C PRO A 653 7.81 -17.21 -16.19
N ASN A 654 8.72 -18.12 -16.46
CA ASN A 654 10.12 -18.16 -16.01
C ASN A 654 10.32 -18.26 -14.48
N VAL A 655 9.27 -18.38 -13.69
CA VAL A 655 9.34 -18.54 -12.24
C VAL A 655 9.36 -20.02 -11.89
N ASN A 656 10.34 -20.44 -11.09
CA ASN A 656 10.51 -21.83 -10.66
C ASN A 656 9.86 -22.09 -9.29
N LYS A 657 9.81 -21.04 -8.46
CA LYS A 657 9.22 -21.09 -7.14
C LYS A 657 8.64 -19.72 -6.76
N MET A 658 7.48 -19.73 -6.17
CA MET A 658 6.85 -18.54 -5.60
C MET A 658 6.40 -18.85 -4.16
N THR A 659 6.81 -18.01 -3.20
CA THR A 659 6.30 -18.11 -1.81
C THR A 659 5.50 -16.86 -1.50
N ILE A 660 4.25 -17.04 -1.05
CA ILE A 660 3.37 -15.97 -0.62
C ILE A 660 3.04 -16.17 0.85
N ARG A 661 3.41 -15.21 1.69
CA ARG A 661 3.07 -15.19 3.12
C ARG A 661 1.82 -14.36 3.32
N VAL A 662 0.74 -14.98 3.76
CA VAL A 662 -0.56 -14.35 3.97
C VAL A 662 -0.99 -14.37 5.42
N ASN A 663 -1.81 -13.39 5.81
CA ASN A 663 -2.54 -13.37 7.06
C ASN A 663 -3.99 -13.80 6.80
N TYR A 664 -4.43 -14.84 7.48
CA TYR A 664 -5.81 -15.28 7.40
C TYR A 664 -6.30 -15.76 8.78
N LEU A 665 -7.40 -15.16 9.25
CA LEU A 665 -8.02 -15.44 10.56
C LEU A 665 -7.03 -15.38 11.73
N GLY A 666 -6.10 -14.42 11.71
CA GLY A 666 -5.10 -14.22 12.75
C GLY A 666 -3.92 -15.20 12.69
N SER A 667 -3.83 -16.04 11.67
CA SER A 667 -2.68 -16.91 11.41
C SER A 667 -1.84 -16.40 10.26
N LEU A 668 -0.52 -16.47 10.40
CA LEU A 668 0.48 -16.17 9.38
C LEU A 668 0.88 -17.44 8.67
N ILE A 669 0.68 -17.52 7.37
CA ILE A 669 0.75 -18.77 6.60
C ILE A 669 1.60 -18.57 5.36
N ASP A 670 2.60 -19.44 5.17
CA ASP A 670 3.40 -19.53 3.96
C ASP A 670 2.78 -20.52 2.98
N PHE A 671 2.54 -20.06 1.75
CA PHE A 671 2.21 -20.89 0.60
C PHE A 671 3.42 -20.90 -0.33
N THR A 672 4.16 -21.99 -0.37
CA THR A 672 5.29 -22.20 -1.28
C THR A 672 4.83 -23.04 -2.47
N ILE A 673 4.80 -22.41 -3.64
CA ILE A 673 4.28 -22.95 -4.89
C ILE A 673 5.47 -23.32 -5.79
N LYS A 674 5.53 -24.58 -6.20
CA LYS A 674 6.48 -25.14 -7.19
C LYS A 674 5.69 -25.81 -8.31
N ASP A 675 6.39 -26.33 -9.34
CA ASP A 675 5.73 -26.88 -10.53
C ASP A 675 4.64 -27.91 -10.23
N GLU A 676 4.88 -28.85 -9.35
CA GLU A 676 3.94 -29.94 -9.08
C GLU A 676 3.33 -29.88 -7.67
N LYS A 677 3.86 -29.05 -6.78
CA LYS A 677 3.53 -29.09 -5.36
C LYS A 677 3.29 -27.71 -4.76
N ILE A 678 2.38 -27.68 -3.79
CA ILE A 678 2.21 -26.58 -2.86
C ILE A 678 2.60 -27.07 -1.48
N THR A 679 3.44 -26.31 -0.78
CA THR A 679 3.71 -26.51 0.63
C THR A 679 3.07 -25.40 1.44
N ILE A 680 2.22 -25.76 2.41
CA ILE A 680 1.49 -24.82 3.27
C ILE A 680 2.00 -24.99 4.69
N MET A 681 2.39 -23.90 5.34
CA MET A 681 2.92 -23.92 6.69
C MET A 681 2.39 -22.75 7.51
N VAL A 682 1.77 -23.04 8.64
CA VAL A 682 1.42 -22.00 9.63
C VAL A 682 2.71 -21.58 10.35
N VAL A 683 3.16 -20.36 10.12
CA VAL A 683 4.38 -19.79 10.72
C VAL A 683 4.12 -19.37 12.16
N SER A 684 3.01 -18.66 12.36
CA SER A 684 2.56 -18.21 13.68
C SER A 684 1.04 -18.03 13.70
N SER A 685 0.48 -18.03 14.89
CA SER A 685 -0.95 -17.76 15.10
C SER A 685 -1.11 -16.85 16.31
N GLY A 686 -2.04 -15.91 16.22
CA GLY A 686 -2.45 -15.10 17.35
C GLY A 686 -3.15 -15.94 18.44
N PRO A 687 -3.31 -15.38 19.65
CA PRO A 687 -3.85 -16.14 20.80
C PRO A 687 -5.30 -16.58 20.62
N ILE A 688 -6.06 -15.91 19.78
CA ILE A 688 -7.48 -16.21 19.50
C ILE A 688 -7.70 -16.79 18.08
N ALA A 689 -6.61 -17.08 17.33
CA ALA A 689 -6.73 -17.64 16.00
C ALA A 689 -7.31 -19.04 16.04
N PRO A 690 -8.29 -19.38 15.19
CA PRO A 690 -8.86 -20.72 15.14
C PRO A 690 -7.86 -21.71 14.54
N SER A 691 -8.04 -23.01 14.88
CA SER A 691 -7.36 -24.08 14.17
C SER A 691 -7.81 -24.10 12.71
N LEU A 692 -6.87 -24.31 11.81
CA LEU A 692 -7.12 -24.30 10.36
C LEU A 692 -6.89 -25.69 9.77
N GLU A 693 -7.63 -25.99 8.70
CA GLU A 693 -7.43 -27.15 7.86
C GLU A 693 -7.45 -26.77 6.39
N VAL A 694 -6.74 -27.54 5.57
CA VAL A 694 -6.78 -27.41 4.12
C VAL A 694 -7.50 -28.61 3.52
N SER A 695 -8.45 -28.34 2.63
CA SER A 695 -9.21 -29.36 1.90
C SER A 695 -8.84 -29.28 0.41
N THR A 696 -8.48 -30.45 -0.17
CA THR A 696 -8.09 -30.59 -1.59
C THR A 696 -8.71 -31.85 -2.16
N SER A 697 -8.41 -32.18 -3.41
CA SER A 697 -8.75 -33.47 -4.03
C SER A 697 -8.08 -34.68 -3.35
N GLU A 698 -6.94 -34.47 -2.67
CA GLU A 698 -6.21 -35.52 -1.95
C GLU A 698 -6.76 -35.80 -0.53
N GLY A 699 -7.60 -34.92 0.00
CA GLY A 699 -8.18 -35.04 1.32
C GLY A 699 -8.20 -33.75 2.14
N ILE A 700 -8.40 -33.90 3.45
CA ILE A 700 -8.41 -32.81 4.42
C ILE A 700 -7.20 -32.98 5.34
N PHE A 701 -6.41 -31.91 5.47
CA PHE A 701 -5.17 -31.87 6.24
C PHE A 701 -5.26 -30.79 7.31
N SER A 702 -5.10 -31.16 8.58
CA SER A 702 -4.99 -30.19 9.67
C SER A 702 -3.67 -29.44 9.59
N LEU A 703 -3.71 -28.14 9.82
CA LEU A 703 -2.51 -27.29 9.83
C LEU A 703 -2.04 -27.05 11.26
N GLU A 704 -0.86 -27.57 11.59
CA GLU A 704 -0.20 -27.34 12.87
C GLU A 704 0.93 -26.32 12.70
N ARG A 705 1.12 -25.46 13.71
CA ARG A 705 2.19 -24.46 13.70
C ARG A 705 3.57 -25.12 13.51
N GLY A 706 4.35 -24.61 12.56
CA GLY A 706 5.70 -25.08 12.24
C GLY A 706 5.76 -26.39 11.48
N LYS A 707 4.63 -27.06 11.23
CA LYS A 707 4.58 -28.27 10.39
C LYS A 707 4.11 -27.94 8.99
N ALA A 708 4.87 -28.36 8.00
CA ALA A 708 4.55 -28.16 6.59
C ALA A 708 3.64 -29.30 6.09
N VAL A 709 2.57 -28.93 5.39
CA VAL A 709 1.71 -29.84 4.63
C VAL A 709 2.04 -29.66 3.16
N SER A 710 2.43 -30.71 2.47
CA SER A 710 2.70 -30.70 1.02
C SER A 710 1.60 -31.46 0.29
N ILE A 711 1.03 -30.80 -0.71
CA ILE A 711 -0.07 -31.31 -1.55
C ILE A 711 0.27 -31.08 -3.02
N SER A 712 -0.40 -31.75 -3.93
CA SER A 712 -0.31 -31.47 -5.35
C SER A 712 -0.74 -30.06 -5.67
N ARG A 713 -0.14 -29.45 -6.70
CA ARG A 713 -0.52 -28.11 -7.16
C ARG A 713 -1.87 -28.14 -7.85
N ASP A 714 -2.92 -28.11 -7.05
CA ASP A 714 -4.31 -28.13 -7.48
C ASP A 714 -5.13 -27.12 -6.66
N ARG A 715 -6.41 -27.04 -6.96
CA ARG A 715 -7.36 -26.22 -6.21
C ARG A 715 -7.53 -26.74 -4.78
N GLY A 716 -7.48 -25.82 -3.83
CA GLY A 716 -7.70 -26.10 -2.43
C GLY A 716 -8.49 -25.02 -1.72
N VAL A 717 -8.90 -25.33 -0.51
CA VAL A 717 -9.65 -24.45 0.37
C VAL A 717 -9.06 -24.50 1.76
N LEU A 718 -8.65 -23.36 2.28
CA LEU A 718 -8.28 -23.15 3.67
C LEU A 718 -9.51 -22.66 4.45
N ARG A 719 -9.82 -23.31 5.58
CA ARG A 719 -10.97 -22.98 6.41
C ARG A 719 -10.70 -23.31 7.89
N ILE A 720 -11.61 -22.91 8.76
CA ILE A 720 -11.60 -23.31 10.17
C ILE A 720 -11.81 -24.82 10.26
N ALA A 721 -10.99 -25.48 11.06
CA ALA A 721 -11.10 -26.93 11.26
C ALA A 721 -12.40 -27.28 11.99
N ASP A 722 -13.10 -28.30 11.50
CA ASP A 722 -14.29 -28.83 12.15
C ASP A 722 -13.92 -29.53 13.49
N SER A 723 -14.51 -29.11 14.59
CA SER A 723 -14.29 -29.70 15.91
C SER A 723 -14.61 -31.22 15.99
N LYS A 724 -15.32 -31.73 14.98
CA LYS A 724 -15.67 -33.18 14.88
C LYS A 724 -14.61 -34.02 14.16
N SER A 725 -13.64 -33.42 13.49
CA SER A 725 -12.61 -34.17 12.75
C SER A 725 -11.50 -34.73 13.65
N HIS A 726 -11.31 -34.22 14.87
CA HIS A 726 -10.32 -34.72 15.83
C HIS A 726 -10.69 -36.05 16.51
N ILE A 727 -11.93 -36.54 16.35
CA ILE A 727 -12.38 -37.79 17.01
C ILE A 727 -12.02 -39.03 16.17
N ARG A 728 -11.54 -38.91 14.94
CA ARG A 728 -11.28 -40.08 14.06
C ARG A 728 -9.85 -40.62 14.03
N SER A 729 -8.92 -40.04 14.78
CA SER A 729 -7.51 -40.51 14.81
C SER A 729 -6.98 -40.96 16.19
N CYS A 730 -7.83 -41.07 17.22
CA CYS A 730 -7.41 -41.72 18.45
C CYS A 730 -7.83 -43.21 18.41
N ALA A 731 -6.87 -44.10 18.49
CA ALA A 731 -7.08 -45.50 18.84
C ALA A 731 -7.90 -45.60 20.16
N PRO A 732 -8.64 -46.69 20.40
CA PRO A 732 -9.57 -46.75 21.51
C PRO A 732 -8.84 -46.51 22.84
N CYS A 733 -9.12 -45.39 23.48
CA CYS A 733 -8.67 -45.12 24.84
C CYS A 733 -9.45 -45.99 25.81
N ASP A 734 -8.69 -46.73 26.60
CA ASP A 734 -9.10 -47.57 27.69
C ASP A 734 -10.07 -46.84 28.64
N HIS A 735 -11.28 -47.41 28.82
CA HIS A 735 -12.38 -46.85 29.61
C HIS A 735 -12.08 -46.67 31.12
N SER A 736 -10.89 -47.09 31.59
CA SER A 736 -10.47 -46.99 33.00
C SER A 736 -10.03 -45.58 33.44
N ARG A 737 -9.70 -44.64 32.49
CA ARG A 737 -9.26 -43.29 32.84
C ARG A 737 -10.38 -42.25 32.90
N LEU A 738 -11.55 -42.50 32.33
CA LEU A 738 -12.69 -41.58 32.37
C LEU A 738 -13.34 -41.50 33.76
N HIS A 739 -13.28 -42.57 34.55
CA HIS A 739 -13.83 -42.59 35.92
C HIS A 739 -13.01 -41.75 36.91
N ILE A 740 -11.71 -41.64 36.73
CA ILE A 740 -10.82 -40.86 37.62
C ILE A 740 -11.00 -39.37 37.41
N CYS A 741 -11.19 -38.91 36.17
CA CYS A 741 -11.44 -37.50 35.88
C CYS A 741 -12.81 -37.02 36.37
N LEU A 742 -13.85 -37.86 36.30
CA LEU A 742 -15.19 -37.51 36.82
C LEU A 742 -15.19 -37.43 38.36
N LEU A 743 -14.45 -38.29 39.06
CA LEU A 743 -14.32 -38.26 40.51
C LEU A 743 -13.53 -37.03 41.01
N LEU A 744 -12.52 -36.61 40.28
CA LEU A 744 -11.76 -35.39 40.61
C LEU A 744 -12.57 -34.11 40.36
N LEU A 745 -13.40 -34.04 39.32
CA LEU A 745 -14.32 -32.94 39.08
C LEU A 745 -15.44 -32.83 40.11
N LEU A 746 -16.00 -33.98 40.58
CA LEU A 746 -17.00 -34.01 41.64
C LEU A 746 -16.41 -33.58 42.99
N SER A 747 -15.18 -34.02 43.30
CA SER A 747 -14.48 -33.60 44.53
C SER A 747 -14.16 -32.12 44.55
N PHE A 748 -13.82 -31.51 43.38
CA PHE A 748 -13.55 -30.08 43.26
C PHE A 748 -14.83 -29.24 43.37
N CYS A 749 -15.95 -29.71 42.81
CA CYS A 749 -17.26 -29.05 42.97
C CYS A 749 -17.78 -29.11 44.41
N LEU A 750 -17.56 -30.23 45.14
CA LEU A 750 -17.92 -30.36 46.55
C LEU A 750 -17.05 -29.49 47.47
N TYR A 751 -15.77 -29.32 47.12
CA TYR A 751 -14.88 -28.39 47.83
C TYR A 751 -15.30 -26.92 47.67
N LEU A 752 -15.73 -26.52 46.46
CA LEU A 752 -16.23 -25.16 46.19
C LEU A 752 -17.58 -24.85 46.83
N LEU A 753 -18.41 -25.87 47.11
CA LEU A 753 -19.67 -25.73 47.84
C LEU A 753 -19.49 -25.68 49.37
N SER A 754 -18.41 -26.24 49.92
CA SER A 754 -18.09 -26.15 51.35
C SER A 754 -17.45 -24.83 51.76
N VAL A 755 -16.87 -24.07 50.82
CA VAL A 755 -16.25 -22.77 51.09
C VAL A 755 -17.26 -21.59 51.03
N ARG A 756 -18.48 -21.81 50.52
CA ARG A 756 -19.56 -20.78 50.51
C ARG A 756 -20.52 -20.81 51.72
N GLY A 757 -20.20 -21.63 52.72
CA GLY A 757 -21.02 -21.75 53.96
C GLY A 757 -20.51 -21.01 55.19
N TYR A 758 -19.44 -20.18 55.04
CA TYR A 758 -18.94 -19.32 56.10
C TYR A 758 -18.55 -17.98 55.52
N GLN A 759 -19.54 -17.13 55.33
CA GLN A 759 -19.52 -15.69 55.55
C GLN A 759 -20.93 -15.12 55.36
#